data_499d3ed7ecf8f4da462d1af1cf89ec51
#
_entry.id   499d3ed7ecf8f4da462d1af1cf89ec51
#
_cell.length_a   1.000
_cell.length_b   1.000
_cell.length_c   1.000
_cell.angle_alpha   90.00
_cell.angle_beta   90.00
_cell.angle_gamma   90.00
#
_symmetry.space_group_name_H-M   'P 1'
#
loop_
_entity.id
_entity.type
_entity.pdbx_description
1 polymer ?
#
loop_
_entity_poly.entity_id
_entity_poly.type
_entity_poly.pdbx_seq_one_letter_code
_entity_poly.pdbx_strand_id
1 'polypeptide(L)'
;MPGYSMTLPSHNSGKRRKAIDLTLGLGITAGVAFLFFLRLGVFESAHYKLYDLSLQARGNFQAPSEMVIVAIDDATVSSLGRWPWPRSKVAELIARLSQAGARTIAVDAVFLPADAEQASGNDRILGEAVQKAGNVLLPFYFTLGKSKEQKKKGEIPAPVLSSAFLLFDDPKKFSDFPPPAGEEIFFSVPEIIGGARAMGHINFLPDVDGKVRWDPLIIQYNGQYYPAFSLQVAAAAMGLTRGELKVNVGQLIRLGRTAIPTDRQGKMLISYYGGAQSIPYLSCADIFSGKVLADSFRDKIVLVGVTAAGTHDFLATPFTHQFFGVEKHAHAVASILQGRFISRPSWMSFVEFGLVLLIGSLLTFLLPGRRPVIQLAFCLASLVGLTALMLGAMRQGTWIQIFFPAVLVIFQYLLATVRRGPAVEREMQAGVQATSVMTREPREPALSEGTLRLEAGGALKEIDRYQVLGELGHGAMGVVYKGRDPIIDRLVAIKTIRFDRLYEEKEIQGLKDRFFKEAQAAGKLAHPNIVTIFDVGEYRGLSYMAMEYVEGDVLSRFGSKGQLLQVEEVLEIIANAAEALDFAHQRKIIHRDIKPANIMRTSEGQIKVMDFGIAKLPSSTLTQDGSVLGTPAYMSPEQIQGKDLDGRSDLFSLGSILYELLTGVKPFQGENLAALTYQITHENPPPASQLNPLVPSAVDEVLRKVLAKNPNERFSRGKEFAQALRNVLQDMKKTPPQA
;
A
#
# COMPACT_ATOMS: atom_id res chain seq x y z
N MET A 1 15.30 -20.80 77.95
CA MET A 1 16.01 -20.33 76.73
C MET A 1 15.86 -21.39 75.62
N PRO A 2 15.12 -21.13 74.52
CA PRO A 2 15.26 -21.90 73.31
C PRO A 2 15.89 -21.04 72.22
N GLY A 3 16.96 -21.55 71.59
CA GLY A 3 17.74 -20.92 70.58
C GLY A 3 17.02 -20.74 69.28
N TYR A 4 17.07 -19.49 68.74
CA TYR A 4 16.68 -19.20 67.35
C TYR A 4 17.80 -19.63 66.41
N SER A 5 17.59 -20.70 65.67
CA SER A 5 18.44 -21.03 64.55
C SER A 5 18.06 -20.17 63.33
N MET A 6 18.92 -19.18 63.00
CA MET A 6 18.88 -18.47 61.72
C MET A 6 19.23 -19.48 60.61
N THR A 7 18.25 -19.93 59.86
CA THR A 7 18.49 -20.64 58.62
C THR A 7 18.92 -19.64 57.56
N LEU A 8 20.19 -19.61 57.21
CA LEU A 8 20.75 -18.91 56.04
C LEU A 8 20.00 -19.38 54.74
N PRO A 9 19.64 -18.44 53.84
CA PRO A 9 19.00 -18.82 52.59
C PRO A 9 19.93 -19.70 51.77
N SER A 10 19.44 -20.88 51.38
CA SER A 10 20.20 -21.94 50.77
C SER A 10 20.82 -21.49 49.41
N HIS A 11 22.10 -21.74 49.26
CA HIS A 11 22.94 -21.49 48.05
C HIS A 11 22.33 -22.14 46.79
N ASN A 12 21.33 -22.99 46.92
CA ASN A 12 20.66 -23.75 45.85
C ASN A 12 19.58 -22.93 45.11
N SER A 13 18.98 -21.88 45.71
CA SER A 13 17.92 -21.08 45.10
C SER A 13 18.43 -20.21 43.94
N GLY A 14 19.65 -19.65 44.09
CA GLY A 14 20.29 -18.83 43.06
C GLY A 14 20.71 -19.61 41.80
N LYS A 15 21.19 -20.84 42.00
CA LYS A 15 21.55 -21.72 40.86
C LYS A 15 20.32 -22.16 40.04
N ARG A 16 19.23 -22.49 40.75
CA ARG A 16 17.97 -22.91 40.08
C ARG A 16 17.32 -21.74 39.34
N ARG A 17 17.39 -20.51 39.85
CA ARG A 17 16.88 -19.33 39.14
C ARG A 17 17.69 -19.01 37.90
N LYS A 18 19.01 -19.07 37.93
CA LYS A 18 19.87 -18.90 36.73
C LYS A 18 19.60 -19.97 35.70
N ALA A 19 19.40 -21.21 36.08
CA ALA A 19 19.07 -22.31 35.15
C ALA A 19 17.72 -22.05 34.44
N ILE A 20 16.69 -21.59 35.16
CA ILE A 20 15.39 -21.26 34.56
C ILE A 20 15.51 -20.07 33.60
N ASP A 21 16.25 -19.00 33.97
CA ASP A 21 16.46 -17.86 33.08
C ASP A 21 17.18 -18.27 31.79
N LEU A 22 18.17 -19.14 31.90
CA LEU A 22 18.89 -19.69 30.75
C LEU A 22 17.96 -20.52 29.84
N THR A 23 17.16 -21.43 30.42
CA THR A 23 16.21 -22.26 29.65
C THR A 23 15.18 -21.42 28.93
N LEU A 24 14.61 -20.39 29.58
CA LEU A 24 13.64 -19.50 28.96
C LEU A 24 14.26 -18.65 27.86
N GLY A 25 15.47 -18.11 28.08
CA GLY A 25 16.17 -17.33 27.07
C GLY A 25 16.52 -18.14 25.83
N LEU A 26 16.98 -19.38 26.01
CA LEU A 26 17.22 -20.32 24.89
C LEU A 26 15.90 -20.72 24.22
N GLY A 27 14.81 -20.89 24.98
CA GLY A 27 13.47 -21.16 24.45
C GLY A 27 12.96 -20.02 23.55
N ILE A 28 13.13 -18.75 23.96
CA ILE A 28 12.80 -17.58 23.13
C ILE A 28 13.67 -17.57 21.86
N THR A 29 14.97 -17.81 22.01
CA THR A 29 15.88 -17.88 20.84
C THR A 29 15.45 -18.94 19.86
N ALA A 30 15.12 -20.14 20.31
CA ALA A 30 14.60 -21.22 19.49
C ALA A 30 13.25 -20.88 18.84
N GLY A 31 12.34 -20.23 19.58
CA GLY A 31 11.06 -19.76 19.06
C GLY A 31 11.20 -18.75 17.93
N VAL A 32 12.06 -17.73 18.10
CA VAL A 32 12.34 -16.74 17.04
C VAL A 32 13.05 -17.38 15.86
N ALA A 33 13.99 -18.31 16.10
CA ALA A 33 14.64 -19.09 15.05
C ALA A 33 13.63 -19.96 14.26
N PHE A 34 12.65 -20.53 14.92
CA PHE A 34 11.55 -21.26 14.28
C PHE A 34 10.68 -20.34 13.43
N LEU A 35 10.27 -19.16 13.95
CA LEU A 35 9.52 -18.16 13.19
C LEU A 35 10.28 -17.67 11.95
N PHE A 36 11.60 -17.56 12.02
CA PHE A 36 12.44 -17.22 10.87
C PHE A 36 12.28 -18.24 9.72
N PHE A 37 12.15 -19.53 10.01
CA PHE A 37 11.97 -20.57 9.00
C PHE A 37 10.54 -20.64 8.44
N LEU A 38 9.52 -20.24 9.20
CA LEU A 38 8.13 -20.28 8.76
C LEU A 38 7.82 -19.30 7.62
N ARG A 39 8.66 -18.29 7.40
CA ARG A 39 8.53 -17.27 6.32
C ARG A 39 7.09 -16.75 6.14
N LEU A 40 6.42 -16.42 7.25
CA LEU A 40 5.05 -15.91 7.22
C LEU A 40 5.02 -14.55 6.53
N GLY A 41 4.11 -14.38 5.56
CA GLY A 41 3.98 -13.14 4.76
C GLY A 41 3.73 -11.88 5.61
N VAL A 42 3.15 -12.04 6.82
CA VAL A 42 2.95 -10.93 7.76
C VAL A 42 4.26 -10.23 8.16
N PHE A 43 5.39 -10.92 8.13
CA PHE A 43 6.70 -10.34 8.44
C PHE A 43 7.40 -9.71 7.22
N GLU A 44 6.94 -10.01 6.00
CA GLU A 44 7.54 -9.45 4.78
C GLU A 44 7.45 -7.93 4.73
N SER A 45 6.31 -7.37 5.11
CA SER A 45 6.13 -5.91 5.17
C SER A 45 7.13 -5.24 6.13
N ALA A 46 7.45 -5.88 7.27
CA ALA A 46 8.44 -5.37 8.21
C ALA A 46 9.87 -5.44 7.63
N HIS A 47 10.21 -6.52 6.91
CA HIS A 47 11.47 -6.64 6.20
C HIS A 47 11.63 -5.56 5.13
N TYR A 48 10.57 -5.28 4.35
CA TYR A 48 10.58 -4.25 3.32
C TYR A 48 10.65 -2.83 3.90
N LYS A 49 9.99 -2.55 5.04
CA LYS A 49 10.16 -1.26 5.73
C LYS A 49 11.61 -1.00 6.17
N LEU A 50 12.26 -2.01 6.73
CA LEU A 50 13.69 -1.91 7.10
C LEU A 50 14.60 -1.77 5.88
N TYR A 51 14.26 -2.43 4.76
CA TYR A 51 14.94 -2.24 3.48
C TYR A 51 14.81 -0.79 3.00
N ASP A 52 13.59 -0.24 2.98
CA ASP A 52 13.33 1.14 2.54
C ASP A 52 14.12 2.14 3.38
N LEU A 53 14.06 2.02 4.72
CA LEU A 53 14.83 2.86 5.64
C LEU A 53 16.34 2.77 5.38
N SER A 54 16.86 1.56 5.15
CA SER A 54 18.29 1.37 4.86
C SER A 54 18.70 1.96 3.51
N LEU A 55 17.79 1.89 2.51
CA LEU A 55 18.00 2.46 1.18
C LEU A 55 18.00 3.99 1.23
N GLN A 56 17.03 4.59 1.94
CA GLN A 56 16.97 6.04 2.17
C GLN A 56 18.18 6.55 2.95
N ALA A 57 18.59 5.85 4.01
CA ALA A 57 19.76 6.19 4.83
C ALA A 57 21.11 6.00 4.10
N ARG A 58 21.14 5.21 3.02
CA ARG A 58 22.31 5.09 2.13
C ARG A 58 22.67 6.42 1.50
N GLY A 59 21.68 7.30 1.30
CA GLY A 59 21.81 8.58 0.63
C GLY A 59 21.62 8.50 -0.90
N ASN A 60 21.57 9.67 -1.54
CA ASN A 60 21.38 9.79 -2.97
C ASN A 60 22.70 9.59 -3.72
N PHE A 61 22.58 9.00 -4.92
CA PHE A 61 23.70 8.89 -5.87
C PHE A 61 23.54 9.89 -7.01
N GLN A 62 24.65 10.24 -7.61
CA GLN A 62 24.63 11.02 -8.84
C GLN A 62 24.27 10.10 -10.01
N ALA A 63 23.22 10.49 -10.75
CA ALA A 63 22.81 9.79 -11.95
C ALA A 63 23.92 9.87 -13.05
N PRO A 64 23.95 8.89 -13.98
CA PRO A 64 24.85 8.97 -15.13
C PRO A 64 24.62 10.25 -15.92
N SER A 65 25.68 11.00 -16.18
CA SER A 65 25.59 12.28 -16.91
C SER A 65 25.13 12.12 -18.36
N GLU A 66 25.25 10.91 -18.92
CA GLU A 66 24.79 10.55 -20.26
C GLU A 66 23.28 10.25 -20.34
N MET A 67 22.55 10.30 -19.24
CA MET A 67 21.11 10.01 -19.21
C MET A 67 20.28 11.27 -19.01
N VAL A 68 19.13 11.34 -19.70
CA VAL A 68 18.15 12.41 -19.54
C VAL A 68 16.73 11.86 -19.79
N ILE A 69 15.78 12.32 -19.00
CA ILE A 69 14.36 12.06 -19.23
C ILE A 69 13.75 13.24 -19.97
N VAL A 70 13.13 12.99 -21.10
CA VAL A 70 12.31 13.96 -21.82
C VAL A 70 10.86 13.76 -21.37
N ALA A 71 10.38 14.71 -20.59
CA ALA A 71 9.11 14.64 -19.92
C ALA A 71 7.98 15.27 -20.74
N ILE A 72 6.92 14.51 -20.96
CA ILE A 72 5.63 15.04 -21.40
C ILE A 72 4.90 15.48 -20.12
N ASP A 73 5.25 16.66 -19.64
CA ASP A 73 4.82 17.25 -18.38
C ASP A 73 3.59 18.18 -18.54
N ASP A 74 3.15 18.82 -17.45
CA ASP A 74 2.00 19.73 -17.47
C ASP A 74 2.25 20.96 -18.36
N ALA A 75 3.48 21.47 -18.44
CA ALA A 75 3.84 22.56 -19.34
C ALA A 75 3.71 22.12 -20.81
N THR A 76 4.09 20.89 -21.09
CA THR A 76 3.94 20.25 -22.40
C THR A 76 2.46 20.07 -22.76
N VAL A 77 1.63 19.55 -21.84
CA VAL A 77 0.20 19.39 -22.06
C VAL A 77 -0.49 20.74 -22.29
N SER A 78 -0.09 21.76 -21.55
CA SER A 78 -0.65 23.12 -21.71
C SER A 78 -0.30 23.77 -23.05
N SER A 79 0.91 23.52 -23.59
CA SER A 79 1.38 24.16 -24.82
C SER A 79 1.12 23.35 -26.09
N LEU A 80 1.20 22.02 -26.00
CA LEU A 80 1.11 21.11 -27.17
C LEU A 80 -0.16 20.28 -27.21
N GLY A 81 -1.01 20.37 -26.19
CA GLY A 81 -2.25 19.61 -26.07
C GLY A 81 -2.12 18.31 -25.28
N ARG A 82 -3.27 17.74 -24.94
CA ARG A 82 -3.40 16.61 -24.05
C ARG A 82 -2.83 15.32 -24.65
N TRP A 83 -2.14 14.53 -23.82
CA TRP A 83 -1.73 13.17 -24.18
C TRP A 83 -2.95 12.21 -24.15
N PRO A 84 -3.06 11.21 -25.06
CA PRO A 84 -2.09 10.84 -26.11
C PRO A 84 -2.11 11.76 -27.33
N TRP A 85 -0.91 12.08 -27.83
CA TRP A 85 -0.76 12.93 -29.00
C TRP A 85 -1.00 12.20 -30.33
N PRO A 86 -1.29 12.92 -31.42
CA PRO A 86 -1.19 12.38 -32.77
C PRO A 86 0.21 11.80 -33.01
N ARG A 87 0.29 10.63 -33.67
CA ARG A 87 1.55 9.92 -33.96
C ARG A 87 2.57 10.80 -34.70
N SER A 88 2.10 11.71 -35.55
CA SER A 88 2.96 12.69 -36.25
C SER A 88 3.74 13.61 -35.32
N LYS A 89 3.17 13.98 -34.16
CA LYS A 89 3.88 14.82 -33.18
C LYS A 89 4.95 14.02 -32.43
N VAL A 90 4.70 12.74 -32.14
CA VAL A 90 5.70 11.83 -31.56
C VAL A 90 6.82 11.57 -32.56
N ALA A 91 6.49 11.43 -33.86
CA ALA A 91 7.46 11.32 -34.95
C ALA A 91 8.37 12.55 -35.04
N GLU A 92 7.81 13.76 -34.92
CA GLU A 92 8.58 15.01 -34.89
C GLU A 92 9.53 15.04 -33.69
N LEU A 93 9.07 14.63 -32.48
CA LEU A 93 9.95 14.57 -31.31
C LEU A 93 11.13 13.63 -31.54
N ILE A 94 10.87 12.43 -32.03
CA ILE A 94 11.91 11.42 -32.37
C ILE A 94 12.90 12.00 -33.38
N ALA A 95 12.40 12.63 -34.44
CA ALA A 95 13.25 13.25 -35.46
C ALA A 95 14.17 14.33 -34.86
N ARG A 96 13.64 15.24 -34.02
CA ARG A 96 14.42 16.28 -33.34
C ARG A 96 15.49 15.68 -32.42
N LEU A 97 15.16 14.68 -31.61
CA LEU A 97 16.12 14.01 -30.73
C LEU A 97 17.22 13.26 -31.50
N SER A 98 16.85 12.60 -32.60
CA SER A 98 17.81 11.91 -33.47
C SER A 98 18.74 12.91 -34.17
N GLN A 99 18.21 14.02 -34.72
CA GLN A 99 19.02 15.10 -35.33
C GLN A 99 19.94 15.78 -34.32
N ALA A 100 19.53 15.87 -33.06
CA ALA A 100 20.33 16.37 -31.94
C ALA A 100 21.45 15.41 -31.50
N GLY A 101 21.59 14.24 -32.14
CA GLY A 101 22.64 13.28 -31.88
C GLY A 101 22.43 12.39 -30.64
N ALA A 102 21.19 12.14 -30.21
CA ALA A 102 20.91 11.19 -29.15
C ALA A 102 21.46 9.81 -29.50
N ARG A 103 22.18 9.14 -28.57
CA ARG A 103 22.75 7.82 -28.76
C ARG A 103 21.64 6.74 -28.81
N THR A 104 20.66 6.90 -27.94
CA THR A 104 19.56 5.97 -27.78
C THR A 104 18.30 6.74 -27.41
N ILE A 105 17.17 6.45 -28.05
CA ILE A 105 15.88 7.08 -27.77
C ILE A 105 14.94 5.97 -27.33
N ALA A 106 14.61 5.93 -26.05
CA ALA A 106 13.72 4.95 -25.45
C ALA A 106 12.36 5.62 -25.18
N VAL A 107 11.31 5.25 -25.93
CA VAL A 107 9.98 5.84 -25.80
C VAL A 107 9.11 4.94 -24.94
N ASP A 108 8.77 5.39 -23.73
CA ASP A 108 7.94 4.65 -22.77
C ASP A 108 6.45 4.86 -23.07
N ALA A 109 6.01 4.37 -24.22
CA ALA A 109 4.61 4.41 -24.65
C ALA A 109 4.30 3.28 -25.63
N VAL A 110 3.14 2.64 -25.47
CA VAL A 110 2.61 1.63 -26.39
C VAL A 110 1.50 2.26 -27.22
N PHE A 111 1.65 2.20 -28.56
CA PHE A 111 0.75 2.80 -29.51
C PHE A 111 -0.22 1.75 -30.05
N LEU A 112 -1.27 1.46 -29.28
CA LEU A 112 -2.33 0.53 -29.65
C LEU A 112 -3.15 1.06 -30.85
N PRO A 113 -3.86 0.18 -31.61
CA PRO A 113 -4.76 0.62 -32.66
C PRO A 113 -5.76 1.64 -32.13
N ALA A 114 -5.90 2.79 -32.80
CA ALA A 114 -6.98 3.73 -32.52
C ALA A 114 -8.27 3.22 -33.18
N ASP A 115 -9.42 3.46 -32.53
CA ASP A 115 -10.71 3.19 -33.16
C ASP A 115 -10.84 4.01 -34.45
N ALA A 116 -10.91 3.30 -35.59
CA ALA A 116 -11.34 3.66 -36.96
C ALA A 116 -10.75 4.88 -37.70
N GLU A 117 -10.43 4.68 -38.93
CA GLU A 117 -10.35 5.52 -40.15
C GLU A 117 -9.33 6.68 -40.27
N GLN A 118 -8.95 7.40 -39.22
CA GLN A 118 -7.92 8.48 -39.32
C GLN A 118 -6.50 8.06 -38.97
N ALA A 119 -6.30 6.86 -38.45
CA ALA A 119 -5.06 6.42 -37.82
C ALA A 119 -3.96 5.95 -38.77
N SER A 120 -4.31 5.34 -39.92
CA SER A 120 -3.34 4.63 -40.79
C SER A 120 -2.23 5.52 -41.37
N GLY A 121 -2.52 6.78 -41.70
CA GLY A 121 -1.52 7.72 -42.23
C GLY A 121 -0.52 8.17 -41.15
N ASN A 122 -0.98 8.40 -39.95
CA ASN A 122 -0.14 8.85 -38.84
C ASN A 122 0.76 7.74 -38.24
N ASP A 123 0.30 6.50 -38.21
CA ASP A 123 1.07 5.34 -37.80
C ASP A 123 2.26 5.10 -38.72
N ARG A 124 2.07 5.25 -40.05
CA ARG A 124 3.12 5.17 -41.05
C ARG A 124 4.17 6.28 -40.85
N ILE A 125 3.74 7.53 -40.59
CA ILE A 125 4.66 8.66 -40.33
C ILE A 125 5.54 8.37 -39.12
N LEU A 126 4.98 7.84 -38.04
CA LEU A 126 5.73 7.46 -36.86
C LEU A 126 6.68 6.29 -37.16
N GLY A 127 6.24 5.27 -37.87
CA GLY A 127 7.08 4.13 -38.27
C GLY A 127 8.28 4.56 -39.13
N GLU A 128 8.06 5.44 -40.13
CA GLU A 128 9.14 6.02 -40.93
C GLU A 128 10.14 6.83 -40.10
N ALA A 129 9.67 7.60 -39.12
CA ALA A 129 10.54 8.34 -38.20
C ALA A 129 11.37 7.42 -37.31
N VAL A 130 10.77 6.36 -36.78
CA VAL A 130 11.47 5.33 -35.98
C VAL A 130 12.53 4.63 -36.82
N GLN A 131 12.19 4.21 -38.04
CA GLN A 131 13.12 3.56 -38.96
C GLN A 131 14.28 4.47 -39.36
N LYS A 132 13.98 5.72 -39.72
CA LYS A 132 15.00 6.72 -40.12
C LYS A 132 15.95 7.06 -38.96
N ALA A 133 15.46 7.13 -37.73
CA ALA A 133 16.29 7.37 -36.56
C ALA A 133 17.24 6.20 -36.26
N GLY A 134 16.80 4.96 -36.43
CA GLY A 134 17.60 3.73 -36.30
C GLY A 134 18.12 3.40 -34.88
N ASN A 135 17.83 4.26 -33.92
CA ASN A 135 18.28 4.15 -32.51
C ASN A 135 17.11 4.20 -31.51
N VAL A 136 15.88 3.98 -31.97
CA VAL A 136 14.66 4.03 -31.15
C VAL A 136 14.34 2.65 -30.58
N LEU A 137 14.04 2.61 -29.28
CA LEU A 137 13.52 1.45 -28.59
C LEU A 137 12.06 1.68 -28.21
N LEU A 138 11.24 0.64 -28.40
CA LEU A 138 9.80 0.67 -28.12
C LEU A 138 9.42 -0.45 -27.14
N PRO A 139 8.45 -0.20 -26.26
CA PRO A 139 8.00 -1.19 -25.29
C PRO A 139 6.87 -2.05 -25.83
N PHE A 140 6.62 -3.14 -25.11
CA PHE A 140 5.39 -3.90 -25.06
C PHE A 140 5.10 -4.27 -23.61
N TYR A 141 3.90 -4.78 -23.31
CA TYR A 141 3.59 -5.26 -21.99
C TYR A 141 2.73 -6.52 -22.02
N PHE A 142 2.73 -7.25 -20.91
CA PHE A 142 1.93 -8.43 -20.70
C PHE A 142 0.87 -8.17 -19.64
N THR A 143 -0.33 -8.73 -19.81
CA THR A 143 -1.18 -9.01 -18.65
C THR A 143 -0.59 -10.19 -17.88
N LEU A 144 -0.55 -10.07 -16.55
CA LEU A 144 0.02 -11.10 -15.66
C LEU A 144 -1.13 -11.67 -14.84
N GLY A 145 -1.26 -13.00 -14.77
CA GLY A 145 -2.31 -13.64 -13.99
C GLY A 145 -2.23 -15.17 -14.06
N LYS A 146 -3.18 -15.84 -13.40
CA LYS A 146 -3.32 -17.32 -13.40
C LYS A 146 -4.59 -17.75 -14.14
N SER A 147 -4.87 -17.23 -15.32
CA SER A 147 -6.02 -17.72 -16.08
C SER A 147 -5.76 -19.15 -16.56
N LYS A 148 -6.73 -20.04 -16.29
CA LYS A 148 -6.73 -21.41 -16.81
C LYS A 148 -7.25 -21.51 -18.24
N GLU A 149 -7.82 -20.44 -18.79
CA GLU A 149 -8.32 -20.40 -20.16
C GLU A 149 -7.29 -19.76 -21.08
N GLN A 150 -6.72 -20.58 -21.98
CA GLN A 150 -5.91 -20.08 -23.08
C GLN A 150 -6.83 -19.32 -24.06
N LYS A 151 -6.88 -17.98 -23.93
CA LYS A 151 -7.45 -17.12 -24.96
C LYS A 151 -6.72 -17.34 -26.28
N LYS A 152 -7.42 -17.17 -27.42
CA LYS A 152 -6.86 -17.30 -28.78
C LYS A 152 -5.53 -16.57 -28.87
N LYS A 153 -4.45 -17.31 -29.15
CA LYS A 153 -3.10 -16.78 -29.33
C LYS A 153 -3.09 -15.91 -30.58
N GLY A 154 -2.96 -14.59 -30.42
CA GLY A 154 -2.67 -13.70 -31.52
C GLY A 154 -1.27 -13.98 -32.07
N GLU A 155 -1.07 -13.70 -33.38
CA GLU A 155 0.23 -13.82 -34.04
C GLU A 155 1.18 -12.74 -33.47
N ILE A 156 2.35 -13.15 -32.96
CA ILE A 156 3.35 -12.23 -32.38
C ILE A 156 4.21 -11.68 -33.52
N PRO A 157 4.27 -10.36 -33.75
CA PRO A 157 5.10 -9.78 -34.80
C PRO A 157 6.59 -10.11 -34.65
N ALA A 158 7.27 -10.25 -35.79
CA ALA A 158 8.67 -10.59 -35.85
C ALA A 158 9.59 -9.69 -34.97
N PRO A 159 9.41 -8.36 -34.88
CA PRO A 159 10.22 -7.50 -34.01
C PRO A 159 10.09 -7.85 -32.53
N VAL A 160 8.88 -8.19 -32.05
CA VAL A 160 8.64 -8.63 -30.67
C VAL A 160 9.24 -10.01 -30.44
N LEU A 161 8.98 -10.97 -31.34
CA LEU A 161 9.51 -12.33 -31.23
C LEU A 161 11.05 -12.34 -31.27
N SER A 162 11.64 -11.47 -32.10
CA SER A 162 13.10 -11.32 -32.17
C SER A 162 13.73 -10.71 -30.92
N SER A 163 12.96 -10.12 -30.02
CA SER A 163 13.46 -9.59 -28.74
C SER A 163 13.71 -10.65 -27.67
N ALA A 164 13.10 -11.85 -27.81
CA ALA A 164 13.23 -12.92 -26.82
C ALA A 164 14.68 -13.37 -26.62
N PHE A 165 15.04 -13.81 -25.42
CA PHE A 165 16.35 -14.34 -25.08
C PHE A 165 16.70 -15.58 -25.90
N LEU A 166 17.98 -15.73 -26.28
CA LEU A 166 18.49 -16.87 -27.05
C LEU A 166 19.39 -17.79 -26.21
N LEU A 167 20.07 -17.24 -25.20
CA LEU A 167 21.15 -17.91 -24.51
C LEU A 167 20.83 -18.09 -23.03
N PHE A 168 20.72 -19.36 -22.62
CA PHE A 168 20.53 -19.80 -21.25
C PHE A 168 21.60 -20.80 -20.89
N ASP A 169 22.09 -20.80 -19.64
CA ASP A 169 22.97 -21.81 -19.10
C ASP A 169 22.23 -23.14 -18.87
N ASP A 170 21.11 -23.11 -18.25
CA ASP A 170 20.25 -24.26 -17.95
C ASP A 170 18.78 -23.84 -17.80
N PRO A 171 17.99 -23.84 -18.90
CA PRO A 171 16.58 -23.46 -18.87
C PRO A 171 15.70 -24.32 -17.95
N LYS A 172 16.13 -25.57 -17.65
CA LYS A 172 15.37 -26.49 -16.78
C LYS A 172 15.26 -25.98 -15.34
N LYS A 173 16.21 -25.15 -14.89
CA LYS A 173 16.15 -24.53 -13.55
C LYS A 173 14.94 -23.60 -13.37
N PHE A 174 14.33 -23.11 -14.45
CA PHE A 174 13.07 -22.35 -14.35
C PHE A 174 11.87 -23.20 -13.96
N SER A 175 11.92 -24.54 -14.04
CA SER A 175 10.83 -25.38 -13.54
C SER A 175 10.64 -25.26 -12.03
N ASP A 176 11.72 -25.02 -11.28
CA ASP A 176 11.67 -24.91 -9.82
C ASP A 176 11.25 -23.50 -9.36
N PHE A 177 11.64 -22.48 -10.12
CA PHE A 177 11.35 -21.05 -9.84
C PHE A 177 11.02 -20.32 -11.14
N PRO A 178 9.80 -20.51 -11.68
CA PRO A 178 9.43 -19.90 -12.95
C PRO A 178 9.43 -18.37 -12.85
N PRO A 179 9.91 -17.67 -13.87
CA PRO A 179 9.75 -16.23 -13.97
C PRO A 179 8.26 -15.88 -14.09
N PRO A 180 7.90 -14.62 -13.87
CA PRO A 180 6.51 -14.17 -14.05
C PRO A 180 5.99 -14.58 -15.42
N ALA A 181 4.75 -15.10 -15.46
CA ALA A 181 4.13 -15.56 -16.69
C ALA A 181 3.14 -14.51 -17.26
N GLY A 182 3.30 -14.18 -18.54
CA GLY A 182 2.36 -13.38 -19.30
C GLY A 182 1.17 -14.22 -19.79
N GLU A 183 -0.03 -13.66 -19.76
CA GLU A 183 -1.25 -14.26 -20.30
C GLU A 183 -1.57 -13.73 -21.70
N GLU A 184 -1.44 -12.43 -21.88
CA GLU A 184 -1.71 -11.73 -23.14
C GLU A 184 -0.62 -10.67 -23.34
N ILE A 185 -0.25 -10.42 -24.59
CA ILE A 185 0.77 -9.43 -24.94
C ILE A 185 0.16 -8.28 -25.72
N PHE A 186 0.55 -7.06 -25.34
CA PHE A 186 0.15 -5.82 -26.00
C PHE A 186 1.38 -5.07 -26.52
N PHE A 187 1.37 -4.72 -27.79
CA PHE A 187 2.47 -4.04 -28.50
C PHE A 187 1.91 -2.98 -29.44
N SER A 188 2.75 -2.05 -29.84
CA SER A 188 2.38 -1.02 -30.83
C SER A 188 2.12 -1.64 -32.19
N VAL A 189 1.31 -0.96 -33.01
CA VAL A 189 0.95 -1.43 -34.35
C VAL A 189 2.20 -1.80 -35.17
N PRO A 190 2.10 -2.81 -36.08
CA PRO A 190 3.25 -3.36 -36.82
C PRO A 190 4.03 -2.32 -37.61
N GLU A 191 3.37 -1.32 -38.16
CA GLU A 191 3.95 -0.23 -38.92
C GLU A 191 4.97 0.58 -38.11
N ILE A 192 4.72 0.74 -36.81
CA ILE A 192 5.59 1.50 -35.90
C ILE A 192 6.76 0.65 -35.42
N ILE A 193 6.49 -0.61 -35.03
CA ILE A 193 7.53 -1.46 -34.42
C ILE A 193 8.53 -2.00 -35.45
N GLY A 194 8.18 -2.01 -36.74
CA GLY A 194 9.05 -2.53 -37.78
C GLY A 194 10.41 -1.85 -37.91
N GLY A 195 10.51 -0.57 -37.52
CA GLY A 195 11.74 0.21 -37.50
C GLY A 195 12.47 0.26 -36.16
N ALA A 196 11.92 -0.34 -35.10
CA ALA A 196 12.51 -0.29 -33.75
C ALA A 196 13.83 -1.05 -33.69
N ARG A 197 14.87 -0.44 -33.09
CA ARG A 197 16.18 -1.06 -32.88
C ARG A 197 16.11 -2.28 -31.95
N ALA A 198 15.30 -2.18 -30.90
CA ALA A 198 15.04 -3.27 -29.94
C ALA A 198 13.71 -3.01 -29.22
N MET A 199 13.16 -4.08 -28.66
CA MET A 199 11.93 -4.04 -27.88
C MET A 199 12.11 -4.75 -26.55
N GLY A 200 11.36 -4.32 -25.52
CA GLY A 200 11.35 -4.96 -24.22
C GLY A 200 10.06 -4.68 -23.46
N HIS A 201 9.73 -5.51 -22.45
CA HIS A 201 8.51 -5.31 -21.69
C HIS A 201 8.69 -4.24 -20.60
N ILE A 202 7.62 -3.47 -20.35
CA ILE A 202 7.58 -2.43 -19.32
C ILE A 202 6.86 -2.88 -18.05
N ASN A 203 6.55 -4.14 -17.91
CA ASN A 203 5.87 -4.67 -16.74
C ASN A 203 6.64 -4.38 -15.44
N PHE A 204 5.89 -4.15 -14.40
CA PHE A 204 6.39 -4.07 -13.03
C PHE A 204 5.54 -4.96 -12.12
N LEU A 205 6.14 -5.38 -11.01
CA LEU A 205 5.50 -6.25 -10.01
C LEU A 205 5.65 -5.56 -8.66
N PRO A 206 4.58 -4.98 -8.11
CA PRO A 206 4.60 -4.45 -6.76
C PRO A 206 4.81 -5.57 -5.75
N ASP A 207 5.53 -5.27 -4.67
CA ASP A 207 5.62 -6.12 -3.50
C ASP A 207 4.29 -6.15 -2.72
N VAL A 208 4.21 -6.98 -1.67
CA VAL A 208 3.00 -7.14 -0.85
C VAL A 208 2.50 -5.84 -0.21
N ASP A 209 3.35 -4.83 -0.08
CA ASP A 209 3.03 -3.49 0.43
C ASP A 209 2.72 -2.48 -0.69
N GLY A 210 2.61 -2.93 -1.94
CA GLY A 210 2.28 -2.11 -3.10
C GLY A 210 3.46 -1.32 -3.69
N LYS A 211 4.67 -1.41 -3.12
CA LYS A 211 5.84 -0.68 -3.63
C LYS A 211 6.63 -1.48 -4.66
N VAL A 212 7.19 -0.78 -5.63
CA VAL A 212 8.04 -1.36 -6.68
C VAL A 212 9.51 -1.26 -6.25
N ARG A 213 10.10 -2.39 -5.89
CA ARG A 213 11.53 -2.51 -5.55
C ARG A 213 12.29 -3.32 -6.57
N TRP A 214 11.58 -4.16 -7.30
CA TRP A 214 12.14 -5.10 -8.25
C TRP A 214 11.77 -4.72 -9.68
N ASP A 215 12.74 -4.89 -10.58
CA ASP A 215 12.52 -4.87 -12.03
C ASP A 215 12.53 -6.33 -12.52
N PRO A 216 11.38 -6.87 -13.01
CA PRO A 216 11.37 -8.21 -13.59
C PRO A 216 12.12 -8.18 -14.92
N LEU A 217 13.36 -8.64 -14.93
CA LEU A 217 14.19 -8.60 -16.14
C LEU A 217 13.78 -9.66 -17.17
N ILE A 218 12.96 -10.63 -16.77
CA ILE A 218 12.49 -11.74 -17.60
C ILE A 218 11.00 -11.96 -17.35
N ILE A 219 10.21 -12.09 -18.41
CA ILE A 219 8.85 -12.59 -18.39
C ILE A 219 8.74 -13.76 -19.37
N GLN A 220 8.07 -14.84 -18.95
CA GLN A 220 7.79 -15.99 -19.79
C GLN A 220 6.45 -15.83 -20.50
N TYR A 221 6.41 -16.01 -21.82
CA TYR A 221 5.18 -16.04 -22.60
C TYR A 221 5.31 -17.01 -23.78
N ASN A 222 4.32 -17.90 -23.98
CA ASN A 222 4.31 -18.90 -25.05
C ASN A 222 5.59 -19.73 -25.18
N GLY A 223 6.20 -20.11 -24.02
CA GLY A 223 7.44 -20.89 -24.00
C GLY A 223 8.72 -20.12 -24.35
N GLN A 224 8.60 -18.83 -24.63
CA GLN A 224 9.71 -17.90 -24.84
C GLN A 224 9.91 -17.01 -23.62
N TYR A 225 11.11 -16.42 -23.50
CA TYR A 225 11.49 -15.54 -22.41
C TYR A 225 11.83 -14.16 -22.95
N TYR A 226 11.16 -13.13 -22.46
CA TYR A 226 11.26 -11.78 -22.99
C TYR A 226 11.97 -10.84 -21.99
N PRO A 227 12.92 -10.02 -22.48
CA PRO A 227 13.67 -9.08 -21.64
C PRO A 227 12.86 -7.84 -21.26
N ALA A 228 13.20 -7.26 -20.10
CA ALA A 228 12.69 -5.96 -19.69
C ALA A 228 13.19 -4.84 -20.64
N PHE A 229 12.37 -3.79 -20.73
CA PHE A 229 12.69 -2.58 -21.50
C PHE A 229 13.97 -1.89 -20.98
N SER A 230 14.13 -1.79 -19.66
CA SER A 230 15.35 -1.28 -19.03
C SER A 230 16.61 -2.04 -19.42
N LEU A 231 16.54 -3.38 -19.52
CA LEU A 231 17.65 -4.22 -19.95
C LEU A 231 18.01 -3.97 -21.42
N GLN A 232 17.00 -3.83 -22.29
CA GLN A 232 17.20 -3.54 -23.71
C GLN A 232 17.78 -2.14 -23.94
N VAL A 233 17.31 -1.13 -23.20
CA VAL A 233 17.85 0.23 -23.26
C VAL A 233 19.33 0.24 -22.83
N ALA A 234 19.68 -0.45 -21.74
CA ALA A 234 21.06 -0.56 -21.30
C ALA A 234 21.94 -1.30 -22.33
N ALA A 235 21.45 -2.41 -22.92
CA ALA A 235 22.14 -3.14 -23.98
C ALA A 235 22.42 -2.25 -25.19
N ALA A 236 21.42 -1.53 -25.67
CA ALA A 236 21.53 -0.63 -26.82
C ALA A 236 22.51 0.53 -26.53
N ALA A 237 22.47 1.10 -25.33
CA ALA A 237 23.39 2.16 -24.90
C ALA A 237 24.84 1.69 -24.83
N MET A 238 25.07 0.42 -24.45
CA MET A 238 26.40 -0.20 -24.44
C MET A 238 26.88 -0.68 -25.82
N GLY A 239 26.01 -0.60 -26.85
CA GLY A 239 26.34 -1.09 -28.19
C GLY A 239 26.35 -2.61 -28.30
N LEU A 240 25.70 -3.32 -27.37
CA LEU A 240 25.72 -4.77 -27.33
C LEU A 240 24.62 -5.37 -28.22
N THR A 241 24.92 -6.56 -28.73
CA THR A 241 24.00 -7.36 -29.56
C THR A 241 23.23 -8.35 -28.70
N ARG A 242 22.14 -8.89 -29.27
CA ARG A 242 21.31 -9.93 -28.62
C ARG A 242 22.12 -11.16 -28.17
N GLY A 243 23.18 -11.54 -28.91
CA GLY A 243 24.04 -12.67 -28.58
C GLY A 243 24.92 -12.47 -27.35
N GLU A 244 25.02 -11.23 -26.85
CA GLU A 244 25.79 -10.88 -25.66
C GLU A 244 24.93 -10.83 -24.37
N LEU A 245 23.61 -11.12 -24.50
CA LEU A 245 22.70 -11.31 -23.38
C LEU A 245 22.62 -12.80 -23.02
N LYS A 246 23.15 -13.19 -21.85
CA LYS A 246 23.11 -14.56 -21.34
C LYS A 246 22.41 -14.61 -19.99
N VAL A 247 21.49 -15.57 -19.83
CA VAL A 247 20.77 -15.79 -18.59
C VAL A 247 21.39 -16.97 -17.85
N ASN A 248 21.95 -16.70 -16.66
CA ASN A 248 22.31 -17.72 -15.69
C ASN A 248 21.16 -17.86 -14.71
N VAL A 249 20.31 -18.85 -14.95
CA VAL A 249 19.00 -18.99 -14.30
C VAL A 249 19.11 -19.03 -12.78
N GLY A 250 18.37 -18.16 -12.10
CA GLY A 250 18.30 -18.07 -10.65
C GLY A 250 19.51 -17.42 -9.97
N GLN A 251 20.40 -16.80 -10.72
CA GLN A 251 21.61 -16.16 -10.18
C GLN A 251 21.86 -14.76 -10.74
N LEU A 252 22.01 -14.63 -12.05
CA LEU A 252 22.36 -13.37 -12.71
C LEU A 252 22.01 -13.36 -14.20
N ILE A 253 21.92 -12.17 -14.77
CA ILE A 253 21.91 -11.96 -16.22
C ILE A 253 23.23 -11.29 -16.62
N ARG A 254 23.92 -11.85 -17.61
CA ARG A 254 25.11 -11.25 -18.20
C ARG A 254 24.74 -10.37 -19.38
N LEU A 255 25.18 -9.13 -19.33
CA LEU A 255 25.06 -8.13 -20.39
C LEU A 255 26.48 -7.73 -20.80
N GLY A 256 27.04 -8.40 -21.81
CA GLY A 256 28.45 -8.29 -22.15
C GLY A 256 29.33 -8.68 -20.95
N ARG A 257 30.08 -7.71 -20.41
CA ARG A 257 30.94 -7.89 -19.22
C ARG A 257 30.21 -7.65 -17.90
N THR A 258 29.05 -7.01 -17.91
CA THR A 258 28.28 -6.68 -16.71
C THR A 258 27.48 -7.88 -16.24
N ALA A 259 27.65 -8.27 -14.97
CA ALA A 259 26.89 -9.32 -14.32
C ALA A 259 25.81 -8.68 -13.44
N ILE A 260 24.55 -8.80 -13.83
CA ILE A 260 23.39 -8.22 -13.15
C ILE A 260 22.83 -9.28 -12.19
N PRO A 261 22.93 -9.10 -10.86
CA PRO A 261 22.40 -10.06 -9.91
C PRO A 261 20.89 -10.07 -9.94
N THR A 262 20.30 -11.27 -9.95
CA THR A 262 18.84 -11.46 -9.92
C THR A 262 18.45 -12.40 -8.78
N ASP A 263 17.17 -12.34 -8.41
CA ASP A 263 16.58 -13.40 -7.62
C ASP A 263 16.35 -14.67 -8.45
N ARG A 264 15.76 -15.70 -7.83
CA ARG A 264 15.50 -16.98 -8.49
C ARG A 264 14.53 -16.90 -9.66
N GLN A 265 13.69 -15.86 -9.72
CA GLN A 265 12.69 -15.61 -10.76
C GLN A 265 13.20 -14.66 -11.87
N GLY A 266 14.44 -14.21 -11.82
CA GLY A 266 15.01 -13.28 -12.79
C GLY A 266 14.66 -11.83 -12.55
N LYS A 267 14.33 -11.41 -11.29
CA LYS A 267 14.05 -10.02 -10.92
C LYS A 267 15.32 -9.39 -10.33
N MET A 268 15.58 -8.13 -10.70
CA MET A 268 16.67 -7.30 -10.19
C MET A 268 16.14 -6.29 -9.17
N LEU A 269 16.80 -6.13 -8.01
CA LEU A 269 16.54 -5.00 -7.12
C LEU A 269 17.01 -3.70 -7.75
N ILE A 270 16.11 -2.73 -7.87
CA ILE A 270 16.42 -1.42 -8.42
C ILE A 270 17.24 -0.64 -7.39
N SER A 271 18.45 -0.21 -7.79
CA SER A 271 19.25 0.69 -6.97
C SER A 271 18.80 2.13 -7.21
N TYR A 272 17.70 2.52 -6.58
CA TYR A 272 17.21 3.90 -6.72
C TYR A 272 18.27 4.93 -6.33
N TYR A 273 18.46 5.94 -7.16
CA TYR A 273 19.48 6.99 -7.00
C TYR A 273 19.05 8.10 -6.05
N GLY A 274 17.76 8.16 -5.74
CA GLY A 274 17.12 9.14 -4.86
C GLY A 274 15.61 9.12 -5.02
N GLY A 275 14.95 10.16 -4.53
CA GLY A 275 13.52 10.41 -4.75
C GLY A 275 13.22 10.85 -6.18
N ALA A 276 11.99 11.32 -6.42
CA ALA A 276 11.56 11.83 -7.71
C ALA A 276 12.51 12.93 -8.23
N GLN A 277 12.72 12.95 -9.55
CA GLN A 277 13.59 13.89 -10.26
C GLN A 277 15.08 13.77 -9.90
N SER A 278 15.53 12.62 -9.41
CA SER A 278 16.96 12.36 -9.19
C SER A 278 17.73 12.02 -10.48
N ILE A 279 17.04 11.74 -11.58
CA ILE A 279 17.57 11.70 -12.95
C ILE A 279 17.25 13.04 -13.61
N PRO A 280 18.16 13.67 -14.43
CA PRO A 280 17.88 14.93 -15.09
C PRO A 280 16.65 14.90 -16.00
N TYR A 281 15.80 15.92 -15.91
CA TYR A 281 14.58 16.09 -16.69
C TYR A 281 14.71 17.28 -17.65
N LEU A 282 14.16 17.15 -18.87
CA LEU A 282 13.91 18.22 -19.82
C LEU A 282 12.46 18.18 -20.26
N SER A 283 11.78 19.31 -20.23
CA SER A 283 10.40 19.41 -20.70
C SER A 283 10.33 19.26 -22.22
N CYS A 284 9.38 18.46 -22.69
CA CYS A 284 9.12 18.32 -24.11
C CYS A 284 8.69 19.67 -24.74
N ALA A 285 7.96 20.52 -24.01
CA ALA A 285 7.61 21.88 -24.43
C ALA A 285 8.85 22.74 -24.78
N ASP A 286 9.92 22.62 -24.00
CA ASP A 286 11.14 23.40 -24.22
C ASP A 286 11.92 22.87 -25.44
N ILE A 287 11.80 21.59 -25.79
CA ILE A 287 12.38 21.02 -27.02
C ILE A 287 11.62 21.57 -28.26
N PHE A 288 10.28 21.56 -28.19
CA PHE A 288 9.47 22.05 -29.31
C PHE A 288 9.58 23.56 -29.52
N SER A 289 9.76 24.35 -28.45
CA SER A 289 9.96 25.79 -28.51
C SER A 289 11.38 26.21 -28.85
N GLY A 290 12.33 25.25 -28.97
CA GLY A 290 13.73 25.54 -29.28
C GLY A 290 14.55 26.15 -28.14
N LYS A 291 14.05 26.13 -26.91
CA LYS A 291 14.79 26.62 -25.73
C LYS A 291 15.92 25.67 -25.32
N VAL A 292 15.79 24.39 -25.59
CA VAL A 292 16.81 23.37 -25.31
C VAL A 292 17.74 23.28 -26.52
N LEU A 293 19.05 23.47 -26.27
CA LEU A 293 20.07 23.35 -27.31
C LEU A 293 20.21 21.91 -27.78
N ALA A 294 20.42 21.68 -29.07
CA ALA A 294 20.62 20.37 -29.67
C ALA A 294 21.78 19.61 -29.01
N ASP A 295 22.88 20.29 -28.65
CA ASP A 295 24.03 19.68 -27.97
C ASP A 295 23.68 19.02 -26.60
N SER A 296 22.54 19.40 -26.00
CA SER A 296 22.06 18.77 -24.75
C SER A 296 21.75 17.30 -24.90
N PHE A 297 21.55 16.79 -26.13
CA PHE A 297 21.21 15.39 -26.41
C PHE A 297 22.35 14.60 -27.06
N ARG A 298 23.46 15.29 -27.46
CA ARG A 298 24.57 14.59 -28.12
C ARG A 298 25.14 13.49 -27.23
N ASP A 299 25.20 12.28 -27.79
CA ASP A 299 25.63 11.06 -27.10
C ASP A 299 24.84 10.66 -25.83
N LYS A 300 23.66 11.25 -25.62
CA LYS A 300 22.79 10.94 -24.48
C LYS A 300 21.90 9.72 -24.74
N ILE A 301 21.56 9.07 -23.64
CA ILE A 301 20.48 8.09 -23.53
C ILE A 301 19.22 8.85 -23.11
N VAL A 302 18.29 8.98 -24.02
CA VAL A 302 17.06 9.75 -23.83
C VAL A 302 15.91 8.81 -23.56
N LEU A 303 15.27 8.93 -22.40
CA LEU A 303 14.02 8.25 -22.09
C LEU A 303 12.88 9.24 -22.23
N VAL A 304 11.92 8.96 -23.11
CA VAL A 304 10.73 9.79 -23.32
C VAL A 304 9.56 9.15 -22.59
N GLY A 305 8.90 9.89 -21.71
CA GLY A 305 7.74 9.38 -20.99
C GLY A 305 6.81 10.47 -20.49
N VAL A 306 5.60 10.04 -20.11
CA VAL A 306 4.54 10.95 -19.65
C VAL A 306 4.68 11.18 -18.16
N THR A 307 4.72 12.46 -17.76
CA THR A 307 4.85 12.88 -16.36
C THR A 307 3.83 13.95 -15.97
N ALA A 308 2.87 14.25 -16.86
CA ALA A 308 1.82 15.22 -16.59
C ALA A 308 0.81 14.69 -15.55
N ALA A 309 0.29 15.58 -14.72
CA ALA A 309 -0.74 15.27 -13.74
C ALA A 309 -2.00 14.68 -14.42
N GLY A 310 -2.53 13.60 -13.83
CA GLY A 310 -3.73 12.94 -14.36
C GLY A 310 -3.50 11.86 -15.43
N THR A 311 -2.24 11.49 -15.71
CA THR A 311 -1.91 10.42 -16.67
C THR A 311 -1.77 9.03 -16.04
N HIS A 312 -2.03 8.87 -14.76
CA HIS A 312 -2.14 7.60 -13.99
C HIS A 312 -0.93 6.66 -13.92
N ASP A 313 0.25 7.06 -14.37
CA ASP A 313 1.46 6.25 -14.36
C ASP A 313 2.31 6.43 -13.06
N PHE A 314 1.64 6.59 -11.92
CA PHE A 314 2.37 6.68 -10.65
C PHE A 314 2.64 5.30 -10.05
N LEU A 315 3.88 5.09 -9.65
CA LEU A 315 4.34 3.92 -8.91
C LEU A 315 4.71 4.32 -7.49
N ALA A 316 4.37 3.49 -6.52
CA ALA A 316 4.92 3.61 -5.18
C ALA A 316 6.32 2.99 -5.16
N THR A 317 7.30 3.71 -4.62
CA THR A 317 8.70 3.28 -4.48
C THR A 317 9.17 3.39 -3.03
N PRO A 318 10.36 2.91 -2.66
CA PRO A 318 10.94 3.15 -1.33
C PRO A 318 11.08 4.62 -0.92
N PHE A 319 11.12 5.55 -1.88
CA PHE A 319 11.35 6.99 -1.62
C PHE A 319 10.06 7.81 -1.64
N THR A 320 9.11 7.50 -2.52
CA THR A 320 7.89 8.27 -2.70
C THR A 320 6.77 7.42 -3.28
N HIS A 321 5.53 7.82 -3.04
CA HIS A 321 4.33 7.18 -3.62
C HIS A 321 3.97 7.74 -5.01
N GLN A 322 4.60 8.82 -5.42
CA GLN A 322 4.38 9.48 -6.72
C GLN A 322 5.68 9.43 -7.53
N PHE A 323 5.92 8.29 -8.17
CA PHE A 323 7.09 8.05 -8.99
C PHE A 323 6.64 7.65 -10.40
N PHE A 324 7.16 8.30 -11.42
CA PHE A 324 6.74 8.02 -12.80
C PHE A 324 7.34 6.72 -13.34
N GLY A 325 6.59 5.99 -14.18
CA GLY A 325 7.05 4.75 -14.80
C GLY A 325 8.35 4.92 -15.57
N VAL A 326 8.46 5.99 -16.37
CA VAL A 326 9.68 6.32 -17.13
C VAL A 326 10.89 6.54 -16.22
N GLU A 327 10.70 7.16 -15.06
CA GLU A 327 11.79 7.39 -14.11
C GLU A 327 12.25 6.08 -13.44
N LYS A 328 11.29 5.17 -13.13
CA LYS A 328 11.63 3.82 -12.66
C LYS A 328 12.51 3.08 -13.67
N HIS A 329 12.16 3.15 -14.96
CA HIS A 329 13.00 2.57 -16.02
C HIS A 329 14.37 3.23 -16.10
N ALA A 330 14.44 4.56 -15.96
CA ALA A 330 15.69 5.28 -15.94
C ALA A 330 16.61 4.84 -14.78
N HIS A 331 16.06 4.63 -13.57
CA HIS A 331 16.82 4.11 -12.43
C HIS A 331 17.34 2.68 -12.67
N ALA A 332 16.53 1.81 -13.26
CA ALA A 332 16.96 0.46 -13.60
C ALA A 332 18.08 0.48 -14.65
N VAL A 333 17.95 1.30 -15.70
CA VAL A 333 19.00 1.51 -16.72
C VAL A 333 20.28 2.05 -16.08
N ALA A 334 20.18 3.09 -15.24
CA ALA A 334 21.31 3.68 -14.54
C ALA A 334 22.05 2.66 -13.66
N SER A 335 21.29 1.81 -12.95
CA SER A 335 21.85 0.72 -12.12
C SER A 335 22.69 -0.25 -12.96
N ILE A 336 22.19 -0.63 -14.15
CA ILE A 336 22.88 -1.55 -15.06
C ILE A 336 24.13 -0.89 -15.64
N LEU A 337 24.05 0.36 -16.12
CA LEU A 337 25.17 1.05 -16.75
C LEU A 337 26.31 1.32 -15.78
N GLN A 338 26.03 1.70 -14.54
CA GLN A 338 27.04 1.97 -13.52
C GLN A 338 27.48 0.71 -12.75
N GLY A 339 26.87 -0.47 -13.01
CA GLY A 339 27.14 -1.69 -12.25
C GLY A 339 26.78 -1.57 -10.75
N ARG A 340 25.85 -0.68 -10.40
CA ARG A 340 25.43 -0.45 -9.02
C ARG A 340 24.20 -1.29 -8.70
N PHE A 341 24.43 -2.46 -8.16
CA PHE A 341 23.37 -3.39 -7.83
C PHE A 341 23.18 -3.52 -6.33
N ILE A 342 21.95 -3.83 -5.94
CA ILE A 342 21.62 -4.36 -4.62
C ILE A 342 21.35 -5.84 -4.81
N SER A 343 22.04 -6.67 -4.04
CA SER A 343 21.90 -8.11 -4.11
C SER A 343 21.55 -8.71 -2.76
N ARG A 344 20.85 -9.83 -2.79
CA ARG A 344 20.62 -10.67 -1.61
C ARG A 344 20.95 -12.11 -1.98
N PRO A 345 22.23 -12.51 -1.88
CA PRO A 345 22.67 -13.86 -2.18
C PRO A 345 21.91 -14.88 -1.32
N SER A 346 21.68 -16.08 -1.85
CA SER A 346 20.91 -17.14 -1.15
C SER A 346 21.53 -17.54 0.19
N TRP A 347 22.89 -17.47 0.32
CA TRP A 347 23.59 -17.76 1.57
C TRP A 347 23.35 -16.71 2.68
N MET A 348 22.82 -15.51 2.35
CA MET A 348 22.56 -14.47 3.32
C MET A 348 21.58 -14.93 4.41
N SER A 349 20.62 -15.79 4.09
CA SER A 349 19.70 -16.37 5.07
C SER A 349 20.41 -17.18 6.15
N PHE A 350 21.56 -17.80 5.84
CA PHE A 350 22.37 -18.50 6.85
C PHE A 350 23.08 -17.52 7.79
N VAL A 351 23.54 -16.36 7.27
CA VAL A 351 24.14 -15.30 8.08
C VAL A 351 23.07 -14.71 9.03
N GLU A 352 21.89 -14.39 8.50
CA GLU A 352 20.76 -13.86 9.27
C GLU A 352 20.34 -14.83 10.37
N PHE A 353 20.24 -16.12 10.07
CA PHE A 353 19.98 -17.17 11.05
C PHE A 353 21.09 -17.28 12.11
N GLY A 354 22.37 -17.22 11.67
CA GLY A 354 23.52 -17.20 12.57
C GLY A 354 23.49 -16.01 13.52
N LEU A 355 23.05 -14.83 13.06
CA LEU A 355 22.86 -13.63 13.89
C LEU A 355 21.77 -13.84 14.96
N VAL A 356 20.66 -14.50 14.61
CA VAL A 356 19.60 -14.85 15.60
C VAL A 356 20.18 -15.73 16.69
N LEU A 357 20.91 -16.80 16.33
CA LEU A 357 21.51 -17.71 17.29
C LEU A 357 22.60 -17.05 18.14
N LEU A 358 23.48 -16.27 17.53
CA LEU A 358 24.59 -15.60 18.21
C LEU A 358 24.08 -14.58 19.22
N ILE A 359 23.23 -13.66 18.79
CA ILE A 359 22.69 -12.59 19.65
C ILE A 359 21.80 -13.19 20.72
N GLY A 360 20.95 -14.16 20.37
CA GLY A 360 20.07 -14.82 21.34
C GLY A 360 20.85 -15.55 22.43
N SER A 361 21.87 -16.33 22.06
CA SER A 361 22.73 -17.00 23.02
C SER A 361 23.49 -15.98 23.86
N LEU A 362 24.14 -14.99 23.24
CA LEU A 362 24.91 -13.97 23.94
C LEU A 362 24.07 -13.24 24.99
N LEU A 363 22.87 -12.75 24.64
CA LEU A 363 22.00 -12.05 25.58
C LEU A 363 21.45 -12.98 26.66
N THR A 364 21.13 -14.23 26.34
CA THR A 364 20.70 -15.24 27.31
C THR A 364 21.76 -15.45 28.42
N PHE A 365 23.05 -15.41 28.09
CA PHE A 365 24.13 -15.56 29.06
C PHE A 365 24.50 -14.24 29.78
N LEU A 366 24.41 -13.08 29.08
CA LEU A 366 24.86 -11.80 29.61
C LEU A 366 23.82 -11.08 30.47
N LEU A 367 22.50 -11.21 30.19
CA LEU A 367 21.46 -10.43 30.86
C LEU A 367 21.15 -10.91 32.29
N PRO A 368 21.10 -12.23 32.61
CA PRO A 368 20.69 -12.67 33.94
C PRO A 368 21.59 -12.14 35.07
N GLY A 369 20.95 -11.60 36.11
CA GLY A 369 21.66 -11.11 37.31
C GLY A 369 22.28 -9.71 37.16
N ARG A 370 22.27 -9.08 36.00
CA ARG A 370 22.78 -7.70 35.82
C ARG A 370 21.76 -6.64 36.21
N ARG A 371 22.24 -5.42 36.59
CA ARG A 371 21.39 -4.26 36.84
C ARG A 371 20.56 -3.87 35.62
N PRO A 372 19.31 -3.34 35.79
CA PRO A 372 18.44 -2.99 34.63
C PRO A 372 19.10 -2.07 33.61
N VAL A 373 19.84 -1.08 34.09
CA VAL A 373 20.58 -0.12 33.24
C VAL A 373 21.62 -0.84 32.35
N ILE A 374 22.31 -1.85 32.92
CA ILE A 374 23.31 -2.65 32.17
C ILE A 374 22.62 -3.54 31.16
N GLN A 375 21.46 -4.15 31.52
CA GLN A 375 20.67 -4.95 30.57
C GLN A 375 20.18 -4.11 29.39
N LEU A 376 19.64 -2.92 29.70
CA LEU A 376 19.21 -1.97 28.65
C LEU A 376 20.40 -1.56 27.78
N ALA A 377 21.56 -1.26 28.39
CA ALA A 377 22.78 -0.90 27.64
C ALA A 377 23.21 -2.01 26.64
N PHE A 378 23.20 -3.30 27.06
CA PHE A 378 23.51 -4.41 26.16
C PHE A 378 22.49 -4.55 25.03
N CYS A 379 21.21 -4.39 25.30
CA CYS A 379 20.16 -4.47 24.27
C CYS A 379 20.26 -3.31 23.29
N LEU A 380 20.46 -2.07 23.76
CA LEU A 380 20.67 -0.90 22.91
C LEU A 380 21.94 -1.05 22.06
N ALA A 381 23.04 -1.49 22.64
CA ALA A 381 24.28 -1.74 21.90
C ALA A 381 24.08 -2.81 20.80
N SER A 382 23.30 -3.87 21.08
CA SER A 382 22.97 -4.90 20.09
C SER A 382 22.11 -4.32 18.94
N LEU A 383 21.09 -3.50 19.23
CA LEU A 383 20.26 -2.86 18.23
C LEU A 383 21.05 -1.85 17.39
N VAL A 384 21.91 -1.05 18.01
CA VAL A 384 22.81 -0.12 17.30
C VAL A 384 23.76 -0.90 16.40
N GLY A 385 24.37 -1.99 16.89
CA GLY A 385 25.24 -2.86 16.10
C GLY A 385 24.53 -3.49 14.91
N LEU A 386 23.29 -3.99 15.09
CA LEU A 386 22.47 -4.52 14.00
C LEU A 386 22.14 -3.45 12.96
N THR A 387 21.78 -2.25 13.41
CA THR A 387 21.47 -1.12 12.51
C THR A 387 22.73 -0.71 11.73
N ALA A 388 23.86 -0.60 12.39
CA ALA A 388 25.14 -0.27 11.74
C ALA A 388 25.54 -1.34 10.71
N LEU A 389 25.33 -2.64 11.02
CA LEU A 389 25.55 -3.74 10.09
C LEU A 389 24.65 -3.64 8.86
N MET A 390 23.34 -3.38 9.06
CA MET A 390 22.36 -3.21 7.97
C MET A 390 22.75 -2.05 7.05
N LEU A 391 23.07 -0.88 7.61
CA LEU A 391 23.44 0.31 6.85
C LEU A 391 24.79 0.13 6.12
N GLY A 392 25.76 -0.50 6.78
CA GLY A 392 27.07 -0.83 6.20
C GLY A 392 26.93 -1.79 5.02
N ALA A 393 26.14 -2.85 5.16
CA ALA A 393 25.86 -3.81 4.09
C ALA A 393 25.13 -3.14 2.91
N MET A 394 24.12 -2.30 3.19
CA MET A 394 23.37 -1.58 2.14
C MET A 394 24.28 -0.63 1.35
N ARG A 395 25.23 0.04 1.99
CA ARG A 395 26.23 0.88 1.30
C ARG A 395 27.11 0.08 0.34
N GLN A 396 27.36 -1.20 0.66
CA GLN A 396 28.10 -2.14 -0.19
C GLN A 396 27.20 -2.85 -1.22
N GLY A 397 25.93 -2.47 -1.34
CA GLY A 397 24.99 -3.11 -2.26
C GLY A 397 24.49 -4.48 -1.80
N THR A 398 24.50 -4.76 -0.51
CA THR A 398 24.02 -6.04 0.05
C THR A 398 22.86 -5.80 1.00
N TRP A 399 21.75 -6.51 0.78
CA TRP A 399 20.59 -6.46 1.65
C TRP A 399 20.60 -7.55 2.71
N ILE A 400 20.66 -7.16 3.98
CA ILE A 400 20.57 -8.01 5.17
C ILE A 400 19.27 -7.73 5.91
N GLN A 401 18.55 -8.79 6.29
CA GLN A 401 17.32 -8.70 7.08
C GLN A 401 17.65 -8.81 8.58
N ILE A 402 17.49 -7.71 9.30
CA ILE A 402 17.77 -7.65 10.76
C ILE A 402 16.50 -7.76 11.62
N PHE A 403 15.32 -7.93 11.04
CA PHE A 403 14.05 -7.91 11.76
C PHE A 403 14.01 -8.97 12.89
N PHE A 404 14.27 -10.23 12.58
CA PHE A 404 14.23 -11.30 13.57
C PHE A 404 15.30 -11.15 14.66
N PRO A 405 16.58 -10.85 14.36
CA PRO A 405 17.56 -10.51 15.38
C PRO A 405 17.12 -9.35 16.29
N ALA A 406 16.50 -8.28 15.74
CA ALA A 406 16.04 -7.13 16.52
C ALA A 406 14.85 -7.49 17.42
N VAL A 407 13.87 -8.24 16.91
CA VAL A 407 12.74 -8.75 17.70
C VAL A 407 13.22 -9.63 18.84
N LEU A 408 14.22 -10.48 18.59
CA LEU A 408 14.83 -11.33 19.60
C LEU A 408 15.44 -10.50 20.75
N VAL A 409 16.16 -9.42 20.45
CA VAL A 409 16.72 -8.50 21.46
C VAL A 409 15.61 -7.95 22.36
N ILE A 410 14.49 -7.52 21.77
CA ILE A 410 13.34 -6.98 22.51
C ILE A 410 12.74 -8.05 23.44
N PHE A 411 12.50 -9.26 22.95
CA PHE A 411 11.94 -10.34 23.78
C PHE A 411 12.87 -10.77 24.90
N GLN A 412 14.18 -10.83 24.66
CA GLN A 412 15.17 -11.13 25.71
C GLN A 412 15.19 -10.05 26.79
N TYR A 413 15.07 -8.77 26.44
CA TYR A 413 14.96 -7.68 27.39
C TYR A 413 13.65 -7.77 28.21
N LEU A 414 12.52 -8.02 27.55
CA LEU A 414 11.23 -8.19 28.23
C LEU A 414 11.28 -9.36 29.22
N LEU A 415 11.83 -10.50 28.83
CA LEU A 415 12.01 -11.64 29.72
C LEU A 415 12.84 -11.24 30.96
N ALA A 416 13.96 -10.56 30.75
CA ALA A 416 14.87 -10.14 31.84
C ALA A 416 14.21 -9.17 32.82
N THR A 417 13.32 -8.27 32.34
CA THR A 417 12.59 -7.31 33.17
C THR A 417 11.42 -7.95 33.92
N VAL A 418 10.58 -8.75 33.25
CA VAL A 418 9.43 -9.43 33.88
C VAL A 418 9.88 -10.36 35.02
N ARG A 419 10.98 -11.08 34.85
CA ARG A 419 11.53 -11.99 35.86
C ARG A 419 12.09 -11.29 37.09
N ARG A 420 12.27 -9.96 37.06
CA ARG A 420 12.73 -9.15 38.20
C ARG A 420 11.61 -8.61 39.09
N GLY A 421 10.42 -8.36 38.54
CA GLY A 421 9.29 -7.79 39.22
C GLY A 421 9.08 -8.39 40.63
N PRO A 422 8.98 -9.72 40.76
CA PRO A 422 8.78 -10.35 42.10
C PRO A 422 9.93 -10.25 43.05
N ALA A 423 11.16 -9.93 42.58
CA ALA A 423 12.32 -9.77 43.45
C ALA A 423 12.43 -8.35 43.99
N VAL A 424 12.11 -7.34 43.20
CA VAL A 424 12.06 -5.92 43.60
C VAL A 424 10.92 -5.70 44.58
N GLU A 425 9.79 -6.34 44.40
CA GLU A 425 8.64 -6.30 45.30
C GLU A 425 8.99 -6.88 46.69
N ARG A 426 9.73 -8.01 46.74
CA ARG A 426 10.21 -8.61 47.98
C ARG A 426 11.29 -7.75 48.67
N GLU A 427 12.19 -7.12 47.92
CA GLU A 427 13.20 -6.19 48.47
C GLU A 427 12.53 -4.89 48.96
N MET A 428 11.52 -4.36 48.27
CA MET A 428 10.72 -3.24 48.75
C MET A 428 9.89 -3.60 49.99
N GLN A 429 9.25 -4.77 50.01
CA GLN A 429 8.51 -5.24 51.18
C GLN A 429 9.44 -5.48 52.40
N ALA A 430 10.63 -6.01 52.19
CA ALA A 430 11.63 -6.17 53.26
C ALA A 430 12.19 -4.81 53.70
N GLY A 431 12.38 -3.86 52.76
CA GLY A 431 12.79 -2.48 53.09
C GLY A 431 11.70 -1.70 53.85
N VAL A 432 10.45 -1.85 53.44
CA VAL A 432 9.29 -1.22 54.13
C VAL A 432 9.08 -1.81 55.53
N GLN A 433 9.29 -3.10 55.72
CA GLN A 433 9.25 -3.71 57.04
C GLN A 433 10.39 -3.26 57.94
N ALA A 434 11.58 -2.97 57.42
CA ALA A 434 12.70 -2.42 58.17
C ALA A 434 12.51 -0.93 58.53
N THR A 435 11.79 -0.16 57.72
CA THR A 435 11.56 1.27 57.91
C THR A 435 10.31 1.57 58.74
N SER A 436 9.35 0.62 58.84
CA SER A 436 8.12 0.80 59.64
C SER A 436 8.29 0.72 61.15
N VAL A 437 9.54 0.52 61.65
CA VAL A 437 9.86 0.55 63.08
C VAL A 437 10.28 1.93 63.55
N MET A 438 10.54 2.89 62.65
CA MET A 438 10.86 4.28 63.04
C MET A 438 10.09 5.26 62.16
N THR A 439 9.11 5.87 62.78
CA THR A 439 8.45 7.16 62.57
C THR A 439 6.95 7.09 62.32
N ARG A 440 6.29 7.61 63.35
CA ARG A 440 4.88 8.05 63.36
C ARG A 440 4.77 9.49 62.85
N GLU A 441 3.68 9.71 62.20
CA GLU A 441 2.84 10.91 62.06
C GLU A 441 2.94 11.82 60.82
N PRO A 442 1.80 12.45 60.45
CA PRO A 442 1.45 12.74 59.07
C PRO A 442 1.47 14.23 58.72
N ARG A 443 1.57 14.57 57.46
CA ARG A 443 1.09 15.85 56.91
C ARG A 443 0.75 15.74 55.39
N GLU A 444 -0.51 15.97 55.07
CA GLU A 444 -0.95 16.55 53.80
C GLU A 444 -0.57 18.05 53.75
N PRO A 445 -0.72 18.84 52.69
CA PRO A 445 -0.93 18.60 51.26
C PRO A 445 -0.03 19.48 50.37
N ALA A 446 0.00 19.28 49.10
CA ALA A 446 0.01 20.36 48.11
C ALA A 446 -0.09 19.81 46.66
N LEU A 447 -1.05 20.36 45.95
CA LEU A 447 -1.23 20.28 44.51
C LEU A 447 -0.02 20.87 43.77
N SER A 448 0.53 20.12 42.81
CA SER A 448 1.29 20.70 41.70
C SER A 448 1.00 19.95 40.40
N GLU A 449 0.69 20.70 39.37
CA GLU A 449 0.49 20.28 37.98
C GLU A 449 1.64 19.39 37.53
N GLY A 450 1.32 18.20 37.10
CA GLY A 450 2.27 17.22 36.60
C GLY A 450 1.70 16.45 35.42
N THR A 451 2.34 16.61 34.30
CA THR A 451 2.19 15.88 33.06
C THR A 451 1.94 14.39 33.28
N LEU A 452 0.81 13.88 32.78
CA LEU A 452 0.38 12.49 32.94
C LEU A 452 1.28 11.54 32.15
N ARG A 453 2.10 10.76 32.86
CA ARG A 453 2.55 9.45 32.37
C ARG A 453 1.36 8.49 32.43
N LEU A 454 0.88 8.05 31.29
CA LEU A 454 -0.06 6.93 31.20
C LEU A 454 0.66 5.65 31.62
N GLU A 455 0.29 5.14 32.78
CA GLU A 455 0.62 3.77 33.16
C GLU A 455 -0.16 2.79 32.23
N ALA A 456 0.54 1.84 31.66
CA ALA A 456 -0.04 0.79 30.84
C ALA A 456 -0.93 -0.09 31.73
N GLY A 457 -2.28 0.00 31.51
CA GLY A 457 -3.23 -0.93 32.14
C GLY A 457 -4.43 -0.33 32.86
N GLY A 458 -4.55 0.99 32.99
CA GLY A 458 -5.73 1.63 33.59
C GLY A 458 -6.84 1.87 32.57
N ALA A 459 -7.98 1.17 32.65
CA ALA A 459 -9.17 1.47 31.85
C ALA A 459 -9.59 2.92 32.09
N LEU A 460 -9.80 3.70 31.01
CA LEU A 460 -10.36 5.06 31.08
C LEU A 460 -11.73 4.96 31.76
N LYS A 461 -11.88 5.63 32.91
CA LYS A 461 -13.16 5.65 33.66
C LYS A 461 -14.09 6.77 33.19
N GLU A 462 -13.52 7.84 32.64
CA GLU A 462 -14.24 9.02 32.18
C GLU A 462 -13.57 9.70 30.99
N ILE A 463 -14.32 10.31 30.14
CA ILE A 463 -13.87 11.16 29.03
C ILE A 463 -14.72 12.44 29.12
N ASP A 464 -14.10 13.56 29.54
CA ASP A 464 -14.80 14.81 29.87
C ASP A 464 -15.92 14.51 30.90
N ARG A 465 -17.16 14.89 30.63
CA ARG A 465 -18.31 14.62 31.49
C ARG A 465 -18.87 13.18 31.38
N TYR A 466 -18.46 12.41 30.37
CA TYR A 466 -19.03 11.10 30.08
C TYR A 466 -18.37 9.99 30.89
N GLN A 467 -19.17 9.18 31.57
CA GLN A 467 -18.71 7.96 32.23
C GLN A 467 -18.49 6.86 31.19
N VAL A 468 -17.31 6.22 31.19
CA VAL A 468 -16.99 5.10 30.29
C VAL A 468 -17.48 3.81 30.93
N LEU A 469 -18.38 3.11 30.25
CA LEU A 469 -18.96 1.84 30.69
C LEU A 469 -18.23 0.62 30.14
N GLY A 470 -17.57 0.76 28.99
CA GLY A 470 -16.83 -0.33 28.34
C GLY A 470 -16.37 0.08 26.95
N GLU A 471 -15.58 -0.77 26.34
CA GLU A 471 -15.09 -0.59 24.99
C GLU A 471 -16.01 -1.29 24.01
N LEU A 472 -16.38 -0.62 22.89
CA LEU A 472 -17.20 -1.15 21.80
C LEU A 472 -16.35 -1.67 20.65
N GLY A 473 -15.17 -1.10 20.44
CA GLY A 473 -14.28 -1.54 19.36
C GLY A 473 -13.07 -0.63 19.13
N HIS A 474 -12.06 -1.19 18.46
CA HIS A 474 -10.86 -0.49 18.02
C HIS A 474 -10.93 -0.20 16.52
N GLY A 475 -10.54 1.01 16.11
CA GLY A 475 -10.37 1.39 14.72
C GLY A 475 -8.97 1.90 14.44
N ALA A 476 -8.62 2.08 13.16
CA ALA A 476 -7.30 2.56 12.73
C ALA A 476 -6.95 3.95 13.32
N MET A 477 -7.94 4.77 13.70
CA MET A 477 -7.76 6.13 14.18
C MET A 477 -8.05 6.31 15.67
N GLY A 478 -8.53 5.27 16.37
CA GLY A 478 -8.86 5.38 17.79
C GLY A 478 -9.79 4.29 18.30
N VAL A 479 -10.34 4.51 19.48
CA VAL A 479 -11.18 3.56 20.20
C VAL A 479 -12.58 4.12 20.33
N VAL A 480 -13.60 3.28 20.22
CA VAL A 480 -15.00 3.64 20.49
C VAL A 480 -15.42 3.02 21.81
N TYR A 481 -15.91 3.84 22.72
CA TYR A 481 -16.38 3.43 24.04
C TYR A 481 -17.90 3.55 24.15
N LYS A 482 -18.52 2.62 24.86
CA LYS A 482 -19.86 2.80 25.42
C LYS A 482 -19.75 3.70 26.64
N GLY A 483 -20.49 4.78 26.65
CA GLY A 483 -20.50 5.72 27.75
C GLY A 483 -21.92 6.10 28.19
N ARG A 484 -21.99 6.86 29.27
CA ARG A 484 -23.24 7.44 29.81
C ARG A 484 -23.02 8.92 30.04
N ASP A 485 -23.94 9.74 29.56
CA ASP A 485 -24.02 11.15 29.92
C ASP A 485 -24.73 11.27 31.28
N PRO A 486 -24.02 11.59 32.36
CA PRO A 486 -24.61 11.60 33.71
C PRO A 486 -25.60 12.75 33.93
N ILE A 487 -25.57 13.82 33.07
CA ILE A 487 -26.43 14.98 33.26
C ILE A 487 -27.88 14.66 32.82
N ILE A 488 -28.04 13.94 31.73
CA ILE A 488 -29.35 13.62 31.15
C ILE A 488 -29.65 12.12 31.14
N ASP A 489 -28.78 11.32 31.80
CA ASP A 489 -28.92 9.90 32.02
C ASP A 489 -29.16 9.09 30.72
N ARG A 490 -28.36 9.35 29.67
CA ARG A 490 -28.48 8.61 28.42
C ARG A 490 -27.19 7.86 28.03
N LEU A 491 -27.36 6.75 27.31
CA LEU A 491 -26.25 6.03 26.71
C LEU A 491 -25.71 6.77 25.49
N VAL A 492 -24.38 6.80 25.34
CA VAL A 492 -23.67 7.41 24.24
C VAL A 492 -22.57 6.49 23.71
N ALA A 493 -22.26 6.60 22.43
CA ALA A 493 -21.02 6.06 21.88
C ALA A 493 -19.98 7.19 21.82
N ILE A 494 -18.77 6.96 22.36
CA ILE A 494 -17.71 7.96 22.43
C ILE A 494 -16.55 7.48 21.58
N LYS A 495 -16.36 8.10 20.43
CA LYS A 495 -15.24 7.83 19.53
C LYS A 495 -14.09 8.75 19.87
N THR A 496 -12.94 8.16 20.18
CA THR A 496 -11.72 8.89 20.51
C THR A 496 -10.72 8.84 19.37
N ILE A 497 -9.98 9.92 19.15
CA ILE A 497 -8.97 10.03 18.09
C ILE A 497 -7.66 10.53 18.70
N ARG A 498 -6.56 9.84 18.40
CA ARG A 498 -5.21 10.20 18.80
C ARG A 498 -4.41 10.65 17.59
N PHE A 499 -4.36 11.94 17.35
CA PHE A 499 -3.59 12.54 16.26
C PHE A 499 -2.08 12.43 16.46
N ASP A 500 -1.63 12.43 17.71
CA ASP A 500 -0.22 12.32 18.13
C ASP A 500 0.47 11.01 17.70
N ARG A 501 -0.30 9.97 17.39
CA ARG A 501 0.22 8.68 16.91
C ARG A 501 0.26 8.53 15.39
N LEU A 502 -0.38 9.44 14.66
CA LEU A 502 -0.65 9.30 13.23
C LEU A 502 0.06 10.35 12.37
N TYR A 503 0.44 11.51 12.95
CA TYR A 503 0.93 12.67 12.20
C TYR A 503 2.04 13.41 12.94
N GLU A 504 2.87 14.17 12.20
CA GLU A 504 3.89 15.04 12.78
C GLU A 504 3.27 16.26 13.50
N GLU A 505 3.96 16.75 14.51
CA GLU A 505 3.47 17.81 15.41
C GLU A 505 3.00 19.10 14.70
N LYS A 506 3.61 19.41 13.55
CA LYS A 506 3.24 20.57 12.71
C LYS A 506 1.90 20.42 11.96
N GLU A 507 1.45 19.20 11.74
CA GLU A 507 0.21 18.90 11.00
C GLU A 507 -0.99 18.70 11.92
N ILE A 508 -0.75 18.36 13.18
CA ILE A 508 -1.77 17.97 14.17
C ILE A 508 -2.83 19.06 14.35
N GLN A 509 -2.42 20.34 14.47
CA GLN A 509 -3.38 21.42 14.72
C GLN A 509 -4.35 21.62 13.54
N GLY A 510 -3.85 21.62 12.32
CA GLY A 510 -4.68 21.72 11.12
C GLY A 510 -5.66 20.54 10.96
N LEU A 511 -5.26 19.36 11.40
CA LEU A 511 -6.10 18.16 11.39
C LEU A 511 -7.20 18.21 12.46
N LYS A 512 -6.87 18.67 13.67
CA LYS A 512 -7.85 18.90 14.74
C LYS A 512 -8.90 19.92 14.32
N ASP A 513 -8.48 21.08 13.79
CA ASP A 513 -9.39 22.14 13.36
C ASP A 513 -10.37 21.65 12.29
N ARG A 514 -9.89 20.82 11.36
CA ARG A 514 -10.73 20.21 10.34
C ARG A 514 -11.68 19.17 10.92
N PHE A 515 -11.21 18.31 11.80
CA PHE A 515 -12.03 17.33 12.50
C PHE A 515 -13.20 18.02 13.23
N PHE A 516 -12.93 19.09 13.99
CA PHE A 516 -13.98 19.82 14.70
C PHE A 516 -14.97 20.49 13.74
N LYS A 517 -14.51 21.07 12.63
CA LYS A 517 -15.38 21.67 11.61
C LYS A 517 -16.28 20.64 10.94
N GLU A 518 -15.75 19.49 10.55
CA GLU A 518 -16.50 18.43 9.90
C GLU A 518 -17.50 17.78 10.87
N ALA A 519 -17.09 17.51 12.11
CA ALA A 519 -17.98 17.02 13.16
C ALA A 519 -19.12 18.01 13.48
N GLN A 520 -18.82 19.30 13.52
CA GLN A 520 -19.82 20.34 13.72
C GLN A 520 -20.81 20.43 12.53
N ALA A 521 -20.33 20.22 11.31
CA ALA A 521 -21.21 20.17 10.14
C ALA A 521 -22.14 18.94 10.18
N ALA A 522 -21.57 17.75 10.48
CA ALA A 522 -22.33 16.51 10.61
C ALA A 522 -23.32 16.55 11.79
N GLY A 523 -22.97 17.22 12.88
CA GLY A 523 -23.86 17.43 14.05
C GLY A 523 -25.15 18.21 13.78
N LYS A 524 -25.22 18.92 12.62
CA LYS A 524 -26.44 19.60 12.16
C LYS A 524 -27.41 18.66 11.43
N LEU A 525 -27.02 17.42 11.15
CA LEU A 525 -27.87 16.45 10.48
C LEU A 525 -28.81 15.76 11.50
N ALA A 526 -30.06 16.13 11.51
CA ALA A 526 -31.12 15.46 12.27
C ALA A 526 -32.00 14.64 11.31
N HIS A 527 -31.80 13.32 11.26
CA HIS A 527 -32.57 12.42 10.40
C HIS A 527 -32.68 11.04 11.08
N PRO A 528 -33.83 10.34 10.99
CA PRO A 528 -34.03 9.05 11.66
C PRO A 528 -32.98 7.99 11.28
N ASN A 529 -32.48 8.02 10.05
CA ASN A 529 -31.49 7.07 9.54
C ASN A 529 -30.06 7.61 9.55
N ILE A 530 -29.75 8.67 10.31
CA ILE A 530 -28.38 9.19 10.54
C ILE A 530 -28.12 9.18 12.03
N VAL A 531 -26.93 8.72 12.43
CA VAL A 531 -26.49 8.78 13.84
C VAL A 531 -26.30 10.23 14.26
N THR A 532 -26.95 10.63 15.35
CA THR A 532 -26.86 12.01 15.86
C THR A 532 -25.55 12.21 16.63
N ILE A 533 -24.80 13.24 16.29
CA ILE A 533 -23.64 13.69 17.07
C ILE A 533 -24.15 14.65 18.14
N PHE A 534 -23.80 14.39 19.39
CA PHE A 534 -24.24 15.18 20.53
C PHE A 534 -23.21 16.20 20.96
N ASP A 535 -21.90 15.82 20.87
CA ASP A 535 -20.84 16.66 21.38
C ASP A 535 -19.50 16.30 20.74
N VAL A 536 -18.60 17.26 20.65
CA VAL A 536 -17.21 17.08 20.21
C VAL A 536 -16.30 17.93 21.07
N GLY A 537 -15.20 17.38 21.54
CA GLY A 537 -14.30 18.09 22.42
C GLY A 537 -12.91 17.46 22.47
N GLU A 538 -12.09 18.06 23.34
CA GLU A 538 -10.77 17.55 23.66
C GLU A 538 -10.65 17.36 25.19
N TYR A 539 -10.26 16.19 25.62
CA TYR A 539 -10.05 15.86 27.03
C TYR A 539 -8.66 15.26 27.23
N ARG A 540 -7.82 15.95 27.98
CA ARG A 540 -6.44 15.53 28.29
C ARG A 540 -5.60 15.19 27.04
N GLY A 541 -5.72 15.99 25.99
CA GLY A 541 -5.01 15.78 24.71
C GLY A 541 -5.62 14.71 23.80
N LEU A 542 -6.74 14.11 24.19
CA LEU A 542 -7.50 13.14 23.43
C LEU A 542 -8.72 13.83 22.80
N SER A 543 -8.79 13.90 21.48
CA SER A 543 -9.98 14.39 20.78
C SER A 543 -11.08 13.35 20.86
N TYR A 544 -12.30 13.76 21.18
CA TYR A 544 -13.45 12.84 21.27
C TYR A 544 -14.68 13.39 20.57
N MET A 545 -15.58 12.48 20.21
CA MET A 545 -16.90 12.74 19.68
C MET A 545 -17.92 11.84 20.40
N ALA A 546 -18.88 12.44 21.07
CA ALA A 546 -20.00 11.75 21.70
C ALA A 546 -21.20 11.72 20.74
N MET A 547 -21.75 10.54 20.48
CA MET A 547 -22.83 10.34 19.52
C MET A 547 -23.87 9.35 20.05
N GLU A 548 -24.97 9.24 19.34
CA GLU A 548 -26.05 8.30 19.60
C GLU A 548 -25.49 6.87 19.70
N TYR A 549 -25.79 6.20 20.82
CA TYR A 549 -25.51 4.78 20.95
C TYR A 549 -26.60 3.99 20.26
N VAL A 550 -26.22 3.23 19.23
CA VAL A 550 -27.12 2.39 18.43
C VAL A 550 -26.91 0.93 18.83
N GLU A 551 -27.99 0.28 19.23
CA GLU A 551 -27.98 -1.15 19.51
C GLU A 551 -28.35 -1.96 18.26
N GLY A 552 -27.40 -2.75 17.74
CA GLY A 552 -27.57 -3.49 16.50
C GLY A 552 -26.26 -3.97 15.91
N ASP A 553 -26.32 -4.42 14.67
CA ASP A 553 -25.18 -4.97 13.92
C ASP A 553 -24.81 -4.09 12.72
N VAL A 554 -23.53 -4.01 12.41
CA VAL A 554 -23.05 -3.35 11.19
C VAL A 554 -23.31 -4.22 9.96
N LEU A 555 -23.59 -3.61 8.80
CA LEU A 555 -23.91 -4.36 7.58
C LEU A 555 -22.76 -5.26 7.09
N SER A 556 -21.52 -5.02 7.51
CA SER A 556 -20.39 -5.91 7.19
C SER A 556 -20.57 -7.35 7.70
N ARG A 557 -21.46 -7.57 8.67
CA ARG A 557 -21.80 -8.92 9.16
C ARG A 557 -22.60 -9.72 8.15
N PHE A 558 -23.31 -9.09 7.25
CA PHE A 558 -24.28 -9.71 6.33
C PHE A 558 -23.76 -9.84 4.88
N GLY A 559 -22.52 -9.47 4.61
CA GLY A 559 -21.90 -9.52 3.26
C GLY A 559 -21.23 -10.85 2.89
N SER A 560 -21.43 -11.94 3.65
CA SER A 560 -20.77 -13.24 3.43
C SER A 560 -21.79 -14.31 3.00
N LYS A 561 -21.36 -15.22 2.09
CA LYS A 561 -22.17 -16.39 1.71
C LYS A 561 -22.52 -17.19 2.98
N GLY A 562 -23.81 -17.39 3.24
CA GLY A 562 -24.35 -18.07 4.44
C GLY A 562 -24.92 -17.11 5.50
N GLN A 563 -24.75 -15.79 5.36
CA GLN A 563 -25.32 -14.78 6.25
C GLN A 563 -26.08 -13.68 5.48
N LEU A 564 -26.47 -13.95 4.22
CA LEU A 564 -27.19 -12.97 3.40
C LEU A 564 -28.59 -12.73 3.95
N LEU A 565 -29.00 -11.46 3.89
CA LEU A 565 -30.38 -11.05 4.17
C LEU A 565 -31.30 -11.37 2.99
N GLN A 566 -32.62 -11.34 3.22
CA GLN A 566 -33.61 -11.47 2.16
C GLN A 566 -33.48 -10.30 1.16
N VAL A 567 -33.69 -10.57 -0.13
CA VAL A 567 -33.53 -9.56 -1.19
C VAL A 567 -34.38 -8.32 -0.89
N GLU A 568 -35.61 -8.51 -0.48
CA GLU A 568 -36.56 -7.43 -0.15
C GLU A 568 -36.03 -6.55 0.99
N GLU A 569 -35.45 -7.17 2.01
CA GLU A 569 -34.86 -6.48 3.16
C GLU A 569 -33.63 -5.67 2.73
N VAL A 570 -32.76 -6.24 1.88
CA VAL A 570 -31.59 -5.53 1.35
C VAL A 570 -31.99 -4.31 0.55
N LEU A 571 -33.01 -4.44 -0.33
CA LEU A 571 -33.50 -3.32 -1.14
C LEU A 571 -34.04 -2.18 -0.25
N GLU A 572 -34.78 -2.51 0.82
CA GLU A 572 -35.34 -1.50 1.74
C GLU A 572 -34.24 -0.82 2.58
N ILE A 573 -33.26 -1.60 3.09
CA ILE A 573 -32.09 -1.07 3.81
C ILE A 573 -31.34 -0.03 2.95
N ILE A 574 -31.06 -0.38 1.70
CA ILE A 574 -30.31 0.49 0.79
C ILE A 574 -31.15 1.70 0.36
N ALA A 575 -32.46 1.54 0.18
CA ALA A 575 -33.34 2.66 -0.12
C ALA A 575 -33.36 3.69 1.02
N ASN A 576 -33.46 3.23 2.27
CA ASN A 576 -33.43 4.09 3.45
C ASN A 576 -32.08 4.78 3.65
N ALA A 577 -30.96 4.07 3.35
CA ALA A 577 -29.63 4.66 3.37
C ALA A 577 -29.45 5.73 2.26
N ALA A 578 -30.00 5.48 1.06
CA ALA A 578 -29.96 6.43 -0.04
C ALA A 578 -30.74 7.74 0.29
N GLU A 579 -31.90 7.65 0.96
CA GLU A 579 -32.64 8.82 1.43
C GLU A 579 -31.89 9.60 2.52
N ALA A 580 -31.24 8.90 3.46
CA ALA A 580 -30.39 9.52 4.46
C ALA A 580 -29.22 10.29 3.84
N LEU A 581 -28.58 9.71 2.82
CA LEU A 581 -27.52 10.39 2.07
C LEU A 581 -28.05 11.57 1.27
N ASP A 582 -29.23 11.45 0.62
CA ASP A 582 -29.88 12.57 -0.10
C ASP A 582 -30.13 13.77 0.83
N PHE A 583 -30.57 13.50 2.07
CA PHE A 583 -30.79 14.54 3.09
C PHE A 583 -29.50 15.28 3.45
N ALA A 584 -28.37 14.57 3.56
CA ALA A 584 -27.06 15.16 3.82
C ALA A 584 -26.54 15.94 2.60
N HIS A 585 -26.68 15.39 1.39
CA HIS A 585 -26.22 16.00 0.14
C HIS A 585 -26.93 17.33 -0.15
N GLN A 586 -28.20 17.43 0.15
CA GLN A 586 -28.97 18.71 0.05
C GLN A 586 -28.41 19.82 0.96
N ARG A 587 -27.68 19.41 2.03
CA ARG A 587 -26.99 20.31 2.96
C ARG A 587 -25.50 20.47 2.64
N LYS A 588 -25.10 20.02 1.43
CA LYS A 588 -23.72 20.07 0.94
C LYS A 588 -22.73 19.25 1.79
N ILE A 589 -23.22 18.21 2.48
CA ILE A 589 -22.41 17.30 3.26
C ILE A 589 -22.32 15.97 2.50
N ILE A 590 -21.13 15.60 2.07
CA ILE A 590 -20.81 14.35 1.38
C ILE A 590 -20.14 13.43 2.40
N HIS A 591 -20.54 12.16 2.42
CA HIS A 591 -20.07 11.19 3.41
C HIS A 591 -18.63 10.75 3.15
N ARG A 592 -18.24 10.51 1.90
CA ARG A 592 -16.89 10.15 1.42
C ARG A 592 -16.32 8.81 1.89
N ASP A 593 -16.97 8.11 2.82
CA ASP A 593 -16.52 6.80 3.35
C ASP A 593 -17.69 5.82 3.56
N ILE A 594 -18.58 5.73 2.60
CA ILE A 594 -19.69 4.77 2.63
C ILE A 594 -19.13 3.37 2.44
N LYS A 595 -19.35 2.52 3.45
CA LYS A 595 -18.96 1.10 3.49
C LYS A 595 -19.87 0.34 4.46
N PRO A 596 -19.95 -1.00 4.39
CA PRO A 596 -20.85 -1.78 5.25
C PRO A 596 -20.61 -1.59 6.74
N ALA A 597 -19.38 -1.28 7.16
CA ALA A 597 -19.03 -1.02 8.55
C ALA A 597 -19.58 0.33 9.08
N ASN A 598 -19.98 1.25 8.20
CA ASN A 598 -20.49 2.58 8.54
C ASN A 598 -22.03 2.67 8.42
N ILE A 599 -22.72 1.54 8.25
CA ILE A 599 -24.18 1.45 8.27
C ILE A 599 -24.56 0.36 9.27
N MET A 600 -25.35 0.73 10.29
CA MET A 600 -25.87 -0.20 11.29
C MET A 600 -27.33 -0.53 11.02
N ARG A 601 -27.71 -1.78 11.27
CA ARG A 601 -29.08 -2.27 11.35
C ARG A 601 -29.42 -2.47 12.82
N THR A 602 -30.44 -1.76 13.32
CA THR A 602 -30.90 -1.91 14.70
C THR A 602 -31.65 -3.22 14.89
N SER A 603 -31.84 -3.62 16.15
CA SER A 603 -32.68 -4.79 16.52
C SER A 603 -34.13 -4.69 16.01
N GLU A 604 -34.62 -3.48 15.79
CA GLU A 604 -35.98 -3.20 15.25
C GLU A 604 -36.01 -3.17 13.71
N GLY A 605 -34.87 -3.43 13.03
CA GLY A 605 -34.77 -3.44 11.58
C GLY A 605 -34.57 -2.05 10.94
N GLN A 606 -34.48 -0.97 11.72
CA GLN A 606 -34.15 0.35 11.20
C GLN A 606 -32.66 0.42 10.83
N ILE A 607 -32.28 1.33 9.93
CA ILE A 607 -30.89 1.57 9.62
C ILE A 607 -30.41 2.92 10.14
N LYS A 608 -29.13 3.00 10.47
CA LYS A 608 -28.43 4.21 10.87
C LYS A 608 -27.11 4.34 10.12
N VAL A 609 -26.95 5.40 9.34
CA VAL A 609 -25.68 5.78 8.70
C VAL A 609 -24.85 6.54 9.72
N MET A 610 -23.61 6.14 9.90
CA MET A 610 -22.68 6.67 10.89
C MET A 610 -21.35 7.08 10.24
N ASP A 611 -20.53 7.84 10.98
CA ASP A 611 -19.16 8.20 10.58
C ASP A 611 -19.08 8.99 9.27
N PHE A 612 -19.91 10.02 9.07
CA PHE A 612 -19.74 10.99 7.99
C PHE A 612 -18.30 11.49 7.97
N GLY A 613 -17.60 11.33 6.87
CA GLY A 613 -16.16 11.38 6.58
C GLY A 613 -15.26 12.37 7.31
N ILE A 614 -15.41 12.45 8.62
CA ILE A 614 -14.82 13.42 9.57
C ILE A 614 -13.28 13.33 9.65
N ALA A 615 -12.67 12.36 8.98
CA ALA A 615 -11.23 12.12 9.09
C ALA A 615 -10.51 11.90 7.75
N LYS A 616 -11.18 12.04 6.59
CA LYS A 616 -10.53 11.91 5.28
C LYS A 616 -10.07 13.27 4.75
N LEU A 617 -8.75 13.45 4.67
CA LEU A 617 -8.11 14.60 4.03
C LEU A 617 -8.33 14.61 2.51
N PRO A 618 -8.55 15.78 1.87
CA PRO A 618 -8.80 15.91 0.43
C PRO A 618 -7.64 15.51 -0.48
N SER A 619 -6.45 15.24 0.06
CA SER A 619 -5.22 15.04 -0.75
C SER A 619 -4.43 13.77 -0.47
N SER A 620 -4.89 12.86 0.40
CA SER A 620 -4.18 11.59 0.62
C SER A 620 -5.13 10.47 1.00
N THR A 621 -5.66 9.76 0.00
CA THR A 621 -6.22 8.41 0.19
C THR A 621 -5.13 7.39 0.54
N LEU A 622 -3.86 7.80 0.47
CA LEU A 622 -2.67 7.04 0.84
C LEU A 622 -2.06 7.72 2.07
N THR A 623 -1.90 6.99 3.16
CA THR A 623 -1.07 7.43 4.29
C THR A 623 0.39 7.54 3.82
N GLN A 624 1.22 8.32 4.52
CA GLN A 624 2.67 8.42 4.25
C GLN A 624 3.35 7.04 4.19
N ASP A 625 2.75 6.01 4.78
CA ASP A 625 3.23 4.62 4.77
C ASP A 625 2.70 3.77 3.60
N GLY A 626 1.95 4.34 2.65
CA GLY A 626 1.39 3.59 1.49
C GLY A 626 0.23 2.66 1.84
N SER A 627 -0.22 2.64 3.09
CA SER A 627 -1.45 1.96 3.46
C SER A 627 -2.64 2.83 3.06
N VAL A 628 -3.55 2.29 2.26
CA VAL A 628 -4.83 2.94 1.97
C VAL A 628 -5.60 3.03 3.27
N LEU A 629 -5.87 4.26 3.73
CA LEU A 629 -6.71 4.48 4.89
C LEU A 629 -8.17 4.16 4.52
N GLY A 630 -8.59 2.91 4.71
CA GLY A 630 -9.90 2.41 4.38
C GLY A 630 -9.85 1.23 3.39
N THR A 631 -10.99 0.58 3.19
CA THR A 631 -11.14 -0.52 2.23
C THR A 631 -11.43 0.07 0.85
N PRO A 632 -10.49 0.06 -0.12
CA PRO A 632 -10.68 0.74 -1.41
C PRO A 632 -11.79 0.14 -2.26
N ALA A 633 -12.27 -1.07 -1.93
CA ALA A 633 -13.27 -1.81 -2.70
C ALA A 633 -14.65 -1.12 -2.84
N TYR A 634 -14.93 -0.08 -2.04
CA TYR A 634 -16.18 0.69 -2.12
C TYR A 634 -15.97 2.11 -2.64
N MET A 635 -14.73 2.51 -2.95
CA MET A 635 -14.45 3.85 -3.48
C MET A 635 -15.03 4.01 -4.87
N SER A 636 -15.53 5.21 -5.17
CA SER A 636 -15.95 5.56 -6.52
C SER A 636 -14.77 5.82 -7.45
N PRO A 637 -14.94 5.70 -8.78
CA PRO A 637 -13.90 6.02 -9.76
C PRO A 637 -13.27 7.40 -9.55
N GLU A 638 -14.09 8.43 -9.30
CA GLU A 638 -13.64 9.80 -9.07
C GLU A 638 -12.87 9.96 -7.73
N GLN A 639 -13.22 9.20 -6.68
CA GLN A 639 -12.43 9.16 -5.43
C GLN A 639 -11.04 8.59 -5.66
N ILE A 640 -10.96 7.48 -6.41
CA ILE A 640 -9.68 6.86 -6.76
C ILE A 640 -8.84 7.80 -7.62
N GLN A 641 -9.48 8.52 -8.53
CA GLN A 641 -8.84 9.47 -9.44
C GLN A 641 -8.51 10.83 -8.80
N GLY A 642 -8.86 11.04 -7.52
CA GLY A 642 -8.61 12.32 -6.83
C GLY A 642 -9.35 13.51 -7.44
N LYS A 643 -10.47 13.28 -8.15
CA LYS A 643 -11.32 14.32 -8.73
C LYS A 643 -12.23 14.95 -7.69
N ASP A 644 -12.86 16.07 -8.06
CA ASP A 644 -13.87 16.71 -7.22
C ASP A 644 -15.03 15.74 -6.96
N LEU A 645 -15.43 15.65 -5.70
CA LEU A 645 -16.46 14.72 -5.24
C LEU A 645 -17.79 15.44 -5.02
N ASP A 646 -18.87 14.78 -5.43
CA ASP A 646 -20.23 15.16 -5.07
C ASP A 646 -21.01 13.97 -4.49
N GLY A 647 -22.29 14.16 -4.19
CA GLY A 647 -23.12 13.12 -3.57
C GLY A 647 -23.23 11.83 -4.37
N ARG A 648 -23.00 11.86 -5.69
CA ARG A 648 -23.04 10.67 -6.57
C ARG A 648 -21.90 9.69 -6.31
N SER A 649 -20.82 10.16 -5.68
CA SER A 649 -19.72 9.29 -5.20
C SER A 649 -20.19 8.37 -4.07
N ASP A 650 -20.98 8.91 -3.12
CA ASP A 650 -21.56 8.11 -2.04
C ASP A 650 -22.59 7.10 -2.59
N LEU A 651 -23.35 7.48 -3.64
CA LEU A 651 -24.30 6.56 -4.28
C LEU A 651 -23.62 5.39 -4.98
N PHE A 652 -22.47 5.60 -5.62
CA PHE A 652 -21.65 4.51 -6.18
C PHE A 652 -21.20 3.54 -5.08
N SER A 653 -20.70 4.08 -3.96
CA SER A 653 -20.28 3.27 -2.81
C SER A 653 -21.45 2.47 -2.23
N LEU A 654 -22.63 3.09 -2.15
CA LEU A 654 -23.86 2.42 -1.69
C LEU A 654 -24.34 1.35 -2.68
N GLY A 655 -24.16 1.56 -3.98
CA GLY A 655 -24.39 0.56 -5.04
C GLY A 655 -23.46 -0.64 -4.89
N SER A 656 -22.19 -0.41 -4.51
CA SER A 656 -21.24 -1.48 -4.23
C SER A 656 -21.64 -2.32 -3.03
N ILE A 657 -22.22 -1.69 -1.98
CA ILE A 657 -22.77 -2.39 -0.82
C ILE A 657 -24.02 -3.20 -1.22
N LEU A 658 -24.91 -2.63 -2.02
CA LEU A 658 -26.09 -3.33 -2.53
C LEU A 658 -25.69 -4.62 -3.24
N TYR A 659 -24.72 -4.53 -4.15
CA TYR A 659 -24.23 -5.70 -4.87
C TYR A 659 -23.69 -6.78 -3.94
N GLU A 660 -22.85 -6.39 -2.96
CA GLU A 660 -22.25 -7.33 -2.00
C GLU A 660 -23.31 -8.01 -1.11
N LEU A 661 -24.27 -7.26 -0.58
CA LEU A 661 -25.34 -7.82 0.26
C LEU A 661 -26.27 -8.78 -0.50
N LEU A 662 -26.45 -8.57 -1.81
CA LEU A 662 -27.27 -9.46 -2.66
C LEU A 662 -26.53 -10.71 -3.10
N THR A 663 -25.22 -10.64 -3.32
CA THR A 663 -24.44 -11.72 -3.95
C THR A 663 -23.47 -12.43 -3.00
N GLY A 664 -23.14 -11.80 -1.87
CA GLY A 664 -22.10 -12.28 -0.96
C GLY A 664 -20.68 -12.09 -1.48
N VAL A 665 -20.50 -11.32 -2.57
CA VAL A 665 -19.18 -10.98 -3.14
C VAL A 665 -19.15 -9.51 -3.53
N LYS A 666 -17.98 -8.89 -3.44
CA LYS A 666 -17.82 -7.48 -3.84
C LYS A 666 -17.91 -7.33 -5.36
N PRO A 667 -18.46 -6.22 -5.88
CA PRO A 667 -18.59 -5.99 -7.33
C PRO A 667 -17.23 -5.93 -8.04
N PHE A 668 -16.21 -5.44 -7.34
CA PHE A 668 -14.85 -5.29 -7.86
C PHE A 668 -13.88 -5.98 -6.92
N GLN A 669 -13.02 -6.85 -7.48
CA GLN A 669 -12.05 -7.64 -6.74
C GLN A 669 -10.74 -7.65 -7.53
N GLY A 670 -9.61 -7.40 -6.88
CA GLY A 670 -8.31 -7.45 -7.51
C GLY A 670 -7.29 -8.14 -6.61
N GLU A 671 -6.37 -8.88 -7.18
CA GLU A 671 -5.28 -9.53 -6.44
C GLU A 671 -4.35 -8.50 -5.77
N ASN A 672 -4.37 -7.26 -6.26
CA ASN A 672 -3.63 -6.13 -5.72
C ASN A 672 -4.42 -4.82 -5.89
N LEU A 673 -3.93 -3.74 -5.28
CA LEU A 673 -4.58 -2.43 -5.32
C LEU A 673 -4.72 -1.89 -6.75
N ALA A 674 -3.74 -2.10 -7.61
CA ALA A 674 -3.76 -1.61 -8.98
C ALA A 674 -4.84 -2.33 -9.82
N ALA A 675 -4.96 -3.67 -9.70
CA ALA A 675 -6.00 -4.46 -10.34
C ALA A 675 -7.40 -4.07 -9.85
N LEU A 676 -7.55 -3.88 -8.53
CA LEU A 676 -8.82 -3.41 -7.95
C LEU A 676 -9.18 -2.00 -8.46
N THR A 677 -8.21 -1.09 -8.48
CA THR A 677 -8.38 0.28 -8.99
C THR A 677 -8.79 0.27 -10.46
N TYR A 678 -8.15 -0.55 -11.28
CA TYR A 678 -8.50 -0.72 -12.69
C TYR A 678 -9.94 -1.21 -12.85
N GLN A 679 -10.35 -2.24 -12.11
CA GLN A 679 -11.73 -2.74 -12.18
C GLN A 679 -12.75 -1.68 -11.76
N ILE A 680 -12.50 -0.97 -10.67
CA ILE A 680 -13.41 0.09 -10.21
C ILE A 680 -13.56 1.18 -11.27
N THR A 681 -12.50 1.52 -11.98
CA THR A 681 -12.49 2.63 -12.94
C THR A 681 -12.93 2.23 -14.35
N HIS A 682 -12.78 0.96 -14.76
CA HIS A 682 -12.97 0.55 -16.17
C HIS A 682 -13.94 -0.61 -16.37
N GLU A 683 -14.05 -1.56 -15.42
CA GLU A 683 -14.82 -2.78 -15.62
C GLU A 683 -16.21 -2.72 -14.99
N ASN A 684 -17.19 -3.34 -15.62
CA ASN A 684 -18.52 -3.52 -15.03
C ASN A 684 -18.58 -4.88 -14.32
N PRO A 685 -19.21 -4.96 -13.13
CA PRO A 685 -19.38 -6.23 -12.45
C PRO A 685 -20.39 -7.11 -13.22
N PRO A 686 -20.31 -8.43 -13.08
CA PRO A 686 -21.31 -9.33 -13.62
C PRO A 686 -22.70 -9.04 -13.03
N PRO A 687 -23.80 -9.31 -13.73
CA PRO A 687 -25.15 -9.13 -13.19
C PRO A 687 -25.35 -9.87 -11.88
N ALA A 688 -25.98 -9.23 -10.88
CA ALA A 688 -26.21 -9.84 -9.57
C ALA A 688 -27.12 -11.08 -9.65
N SER A 689 -28.07 -11.05 -10.58
CA SER A 689 -28.98 -12.17 -10.86
C SER A 689 -28.27 -13.44 -11.35
N GLN A 690 -27.09 -13.33 -11.99
CA GLN A 690 -26.27 -14.50 -12.38
C GLN A 690 -25.60 -15.17 -11.20
N LEU A 691 -25.29 -14.43 -10.14
CA LEU A 691 -24.63 -14.95 -8.94
C LEU A 691 -25.62 -15.40 -7.87
N ASN A 692 -26.78 -14.74 -7.81
CA ASN A 692 -27.87 -15.06 -6.93
C ASN A 692 -29.19 -15.08 -7.71
N PRO A 693 -29.72 -16.26 -8.07
CA PRO A 693 -30.95 -16.39 -8.85
C PRO A 693 -32.23 -15.83 -8.16
N LEU A 694 -32.14 -15.53 -6.85
CA LEU A 694 -33.25 -14.89 -6.12
C LEU A 694 -33.34 -13.38 -6.41
N VAL A 695 -32.32 -12.80 -7.04
CA VAL A 695 -32.29 -11.37 -7.39
C VAL A 695 -33.01 -11.15 -8.72
N PRO A 696 -34.07 -10.34 -8.75
CA PRO A 696 -34.76 -10.02 -10.02
C PRO A 696 -33.86 -9.27 -11.01
N SER A 697 -34.02 -9.52 -12.29
CA SER A 697 -33.25 -8.84 -13.35
C SER A 697 -33.44 -7.30 -13.34
N ALA A 698 -34.57 -6.79 -12.86
CA ALA A 698 -34.79 -5.36 -12.66
C ALA A 698 -33.78 -4.72 -11.69
N VAL A 699 -33.21 -5.47 -10.74
CA VAL A 699 -32.16 -4.98 -9.83
C VAL A 699 -30.84 -4.81 -10.59
N ASP A 700 -30.55 -5.66 -11.60
CA ASP A 700 -29.34 -5.52 -12.41
C ASP A 700 -29.30 -4.18 -13.17
N GLU A 701 -30.44 -3.68 -13.62
CA GLU A 701 -30.53 -2.37 -14.28
C GLU A 701 -30.24 -1.23 -13.30
N VAL A 702 -30.77 -1.33 -12.07
CA VAL A 702 -30.49 -0.36 -11.01
C VAL A 702 -29.00 -0.37 -10.64
N LEU A 703 -28.41 -1.56 -10.49
CA LEU A 703 -26.98 -1.73 -10.20
C LEU A 703 -26.11 -1.19 -11.34
N ARG A 704 -26.43 -1.50 -12.59
CA ARG A 704 -25.74 -0.98 -13.78
C ARG A 704 -25.71 0.54 -13.80
N LYS A 705 -26.84 1.18 -13.44
CA LYS A 705 -26.94 2.64 -13.40
C LYS A 705 -26.16 3.25 -12.23
N VAL A 706 -26.29 2.71 -11.03
CA VAL A 706 -25.62 3.29 -9.84
C VAL A 706 -24.10 3.06 -9.86
N LEU A 707 -23.63 1.96 -10.48
CA LEU A 707 -22.22 1.60 -10.64
C LEU A 707 -21.59 2.11 -11.94
N ALA A 708 -22.29 2.97 -12.71
CA ALA A 708 -21.74 3.58 -13.91
C ALA A 708 -20.45 4.36 -13.59
N LYS A 709 -19.46 4.26 -14.48
CA LYS A 709 -18.13 4.86 -14.25
C LYS A 709 -18.18 6.39 -14.30
N ASN A 710 -18.95 6.91 -15.26
CA ASN A 710 -19.21 8.34 -15.39
C ASN A 710 -20.30 8.75 -14.39
N PRO A 711 -20.03 9.68 -13.45
CA PRO A 711 -21.03 10.15 -12.50
C PRO A 711 -22.32 10.71 -13.15
N ASN A 712 -22.23 11.25 -14.36
CA ASN A 712 -23.39 11.81 -15.08
C ASN A 712 -24.39 10.73 -15.57
N GLU A 713 -23.98 9.47 -15.62
CA GLU A 713 -24.82 8.33 -16.02
C GLU A 713 -25.49 7.67 -14.82
N ARG A 714 -25.13 8.06 -13.60
CA ARG A 714 -25.72 7.56 -12.36
C ARG A 714 -27.04 8.25 -12.02
N PHE A 715 -27.65 7.85 -10.91
CA PHE A 715 -28.74 8.61 -10.32
C PHE A 715 -28.21 9.98 -9.88
N SER A 716 -28.96 11.04 -10.17
CA SER A 716 -28.56 12.41 -9.81
C SER A 716 -28.69 12.67 -8.32
N ARG A 717 -29.59 11.95 -7.64
CA ARG A 717 -29.92 12.12 -6.21
C ARG A 717 -30.20 10.77 -5.54
N GLY A 718 -29.91 10.69 -4.23
CA GLY A 718 -30.20 9.51 -3.42
C GLY A 718 -31.69 9.14 -3.41
N LYS A 719 -32.60 10.14 -3.41
CA LYS A 719 -34.03 9.91 -3.49
C LYS A 719 -34.47 9.19 -4.78
N GLU A 720 -33.84 9.47 -5.92
CA GLU A 720 -34.14 8.78 -7.17
C GLU A 720 -33.69 7.32 -7.12
N PHE A 721 -32.52 7.06 -6.53
CA PHE A 721 -32.01 5.70 -6.33
C PHE A 721 -32.93 4.91 -5.39
N ALA A 722 -33.33 5.50 -4.26
CA ALA A 722 -34.29 4.90 -3.33
C ALA A 722 -35.63 4.55 -4.00
N GLN A 723 -36.16 5.47 -4.82
CA GLN A 723 -37.42 5.24 -5.54
C GLN A 723 -37.30 4.10 -6.55
N ALA A 724 -36.17 3.99 -7.27
CA ALA A 724 -35.93 2.89 -8.19
C ALA A 724 -35.95 1.54 -7.48
N LEU A 725 -35.32 1.42 -6.31
CA LEU A 725 -35.34 0.21 -5.49
C LEU A 725 -36.72 -0.14 -4.99
N ARG A 726 -37.51 0.86 -4.51
CA ARG A 726 -38.88 0.63 -4.05
C ARG A 726 -39.83 0.25 -5.18
N ASN A 727 -39.63 0.74 -6.40
CA ASN A 727 -40.41 0.30 -7.56
C ASN A 727 -40.16 -1.20 -7.81
N VAL A 728 -38.91 -1.66 -7.77
CA VAL A 728 -38.61 -3.10 -7.88
C VAL A 728 -39.27 -3.90 -6.77
N LEU A 729 -39.23 -3.41 -5.52
CA LEU A 729 -39.91 -4.03 -4.37
C LEU A 729 -41.43 -4.15 -4.57
N GLN A 730 -42.06 -3.14 -5.14
CA GLN A 730 -43.50 -3.17 -5.45
C GLN A 730 -43.83 -4.19 -6.51
N ASP A 731 -42.99 -4.31 -7.52
CA ASP A 731 -43.19 -5.27 -8.62
C ASP A 731 -42.96 -6.73 -8.15
N MET A 732 -42.00 -6.96 -7.26
CA MET A 732 -41.80 -8.26 -6.59
C MET A 732 -43.03 -8.68 -5.79
N LYS A 733 -43.70 -7.74 -5.09
CA LYS A 733 -44.93 -8.02 -4.31
C LYS A 733 -46.16 -8.31 -5.19
N LYS A 734 -46.18 -7.82 -6.44
CA LYS A 734 -47.28 -8.06 -7.40
C LYS A 734 -47.17 -9.40 -8.12
N THR A 735 -45.96 -9.95 -8.25
CA THR A 735 -45.70 -11.19 -8.92
C THR A 735 -45.33 -12.24 -7.87
N PRO A 736 -46.26 -13.12 -7.41
CA PRO A 736 -45.92 -14.18 -6.47
C PRO A 736 -44.87 -15.11 -7.11
N PRO A 737 -43.94 -15.68 -6.34
CA PRO A 737 -42.96 -16.61 -6.87
C PRO A 737 -43.66 -17.76 -7.59
N GLN A 738 -43.31 -17.96 -8.87
CA GLN A 738 -43.67 -19.21 -9.57
C GLN A 738 -42.97 -20.34 -8.82
N ALA A 739 -43.78 -21.24 -8.22
CA ALA A 739 -43.39 -22.39 -7.42
C ALA A 739 -42.59 -23.41 -8.27
#